data_1fbb5d97c2e0a9ccd014430fdda2b6c1
#
_entry.id   1fbb5d97c2e0a9ccd014430fdda2b6c1
#
_cell.length_a   1.000
_cell.length_b   1.000
_cell.length_c   1.000
_cell.angle_alpha   90.00
_cell.angle_beta   90.00
_cell.angle_gamma   90.00
#
_symmetry.space_group_name_H-M   'P 1'
#
loop_
_entity.id
_entity.type
_entity.pdbx_description
1 polymer ?
#
loop_
_entity_poly.entity_id
_entity_poly.type
_entity_poly.pdbx_seq_one_letter_code
_entity_poly.pdbx_strand_id
1 'polypeptide(L)'
;MASSAKRRVCPEDLYTLELISGARLSPDGKHVIYSQPRIDPKTEKKYANLWIVDTGPDPQPRQFTFGDQSDTRPLWSPDGQWIAFLSNRGDKEKPAQIYLIPFGGGEARPLTSLPGQISDFSWSPDGSALVLQARKHDPEELERQNDEQKKKLGVVYRHYDRPFFKMDGAGYQPRERWHIWRVEVGSGEATQLTDGAVWDERSPAWSPDGQWIAYLSNVQEKPDLRPNQVDLFVIPSRGGEARLIPAPEGEKALPSFSPDGRWIAYLGSTPPKLWYKNEGLWVVPCDGSAPAANLTERYDLHVTSWTINDLVQPEQMPPTWSKDGSRLYFPVALHGSSLLYSISRTGEDLTKVIDGPGVVGSFNFDRDQSRMAYYYGKMDDPNQLHLLDMASGSARQLTRLNAAYLAETELGEIEEHWIKGPDGNDIQGWILKPPGFDPQKRYPSILEIHGGPLTQYGFYFMHEFYHLASKGYVVHFCNPRGGRGYGEAHAAAIWESWGGADYADVMAWTDFTASQPYIDTARMGVTGGSYGGYMTVWIIGHTQRFKAAVTQRCVSNFISFWGSTDFNWHWQELLGDKPPFENLDQYWDMSPMKYIGNARTPTLVIHNEFDLRCPIEQGEQVFVALQKMGVESEMVRFPDEFHGLSRGGRTDRRIARLNHILRWFEEHL
;
A
#
# COMPACT_ATOMS: atom_id res chain seq x y z
N MET A 1 28.96 -33.12 5.85
CA MET A 1 28.97 -32.24 4.68
C MET A 1 29.36 -30.88 5.18
N ALA A 2 30.42 -30.25 4.69
CA ALA A 2 30.75 -28.88 5.06
C ALA A 2 29.58 -27.98 4.60
N SER A 3 28.95 -27.24 5.51
CA SER A 3 27.98 -26.20 5.17
C SER A 3 28.66 -25.23 4.21
N SER A 4 28.23 -25.18 2.96
CA SER A 4 28.67 -24.11 2.06
C SER A 4 28.31 -22.77 2.74
N ALA A 5 29.25 -21.83 2.75
CA ALA A 5 28.97 -20.51 3.29
C ALA A 5 27.74 -19.92 2.55
N LYS A 6 26.78 -19.43 3.31
CA LYS A 6 25.58 -18.76 2.72
C LYS A 6 26.02 -17.53 1.92
N ARG A 7 25.31 -17.25 0.82
CA ARG A 7 25.55 -16.05 0.03
C ARG A 7 24.95 -14.81 0.68
N ARG A 8 25.35 -13.66 0.20
CA ARG A 8 24.81 -12.36 0.62
C ARG A 8 23.62 -11.97 -0.24
N VAL A 9 22.72 -11.14 0.32
CA VAL A 9 21.63 -10.51 -0.41
C VAL A 9 22.19 -9.58 -1.48
N CYS A 10 21.63 -9.63 -2.70
CA CYS A 10 22.02 -8.76 -3.81
C CYS A 10 20.76 -8.17 -4.50
N PRO A 11 20.90 -7.05 -5.24
CA PRO A 11 19.77 -6.42 -5.90
C PRO A 11 19.03 -7.33 -6.89
N GLU A 12 19.74 -8.25 -7.54
CA GLU A 12 19.20 -9.19 -8.53
C GLU A 12 18.25 -10.22 -7.93
N ASP A 13 18.26 -10.39 -6.61
CA ASP A 13 17.29 -11.23 -5.89
C ASP A 13 15.83 -10.81 -6.15
N LEU A 14 15.62 -9.55 -6.50
CA LEU A 14 14.31 -9.04 -6.91
C LEU A 14 13.69 -9.76 -8.12
N TYR A 15 14.49 -10.43 -8.96
CA TYR A 15 13.98 -11.27 -10.05
C TYR A 15 13.48 -12.63 -9.59
N THR A 16 13.97 -13.11 -8.45
CA THR A 16 13.77 -14.50 -8.00
C THR A 16 12.83 -14.62 -6.79
N LEU A 17 12.58 -13.52 -6.09
CA LEU A 17 11.66 -13.51 -4.96
C LEU A 17 10.23 -13.83 -5.41
N GLU A 18 9.67 -14.87 -4.81
CA GLU A 18 8.29 -15.31 -5.04
C GLU A 18 7.34 -14.57 -4.10
N LEU A 19 6.37 -13.88 -4.67
CA LEU A 19 5.41 -13.06 -3.94
C LEU A 19 3.98 -13.55 -4.16
N ILE A 20 3.10 -13.31 -3.20
CA ILE A 20 1.69 -13.68 -3.23
C ILE A 20 0.84 -12.42 -3.30
N SER A 21 -0.22 -12.46 -4.12
CA SER A 21 -1.28 -11.46 -4.08
C SER A 21 -2.65 -12.12 -4.25
N GLY A 22 -3.68 -11.56 -3.60
CA GLY A 22 -5.08 -11.92 -3.79
C GLY A 22 -5.42 -13.37 -3.44
N ALA A 23 -5.00 -13.87 -2.28
CA ALA A 23 -5.29 -15.24 -1.85
C ALA A 23 -6.74 -15.43 -1.39
N ARG A 24 -7.39 -16.54 -1.80
CA ARG A 24 -8.78 -16.87 -1.46
C ARG A 24 -8.98 -18.37 -1.18
N LEU A 25 -9.53 -18.67 0.00
CA LEU A 25 -9.94 -20.03 0.39
C LEU A 25 -11.22 -20.42 -0.35
N SER A 26 -11.30 -21.66 -0.84
CA SER A 26 -12.51 -22.19 -1.46
C SER A 26 -13.67 -22.30 -0.46
N PRO A 27 -14.93 -22.21 -0.92
CA PRO A 27 -16.10 -22.30 -0.04
C PRO A 27 -16.17 -23.60 0.78
N ASP A 28 -15.59 -24.69 0.30
CA ASP A 28 -15.51 -25.97 1.02
C ASP A 28 -14.28 -26.09 1.95
N GLY A 29 -13.45 -25.05 2.02
CA GLY A 29 -12.27 -24.99 2.87
C GLY A 29 -11.09 -25.88 2.45
N LYS A 30 -11.09 -26.46 1.23
CA LYS A 30 -10.11 -27.47 0.81
C LYS A 30 -8.95 -26.91 -0.01
N HIS A 31 -9.10 -25.74 -0.60
CA HIS A 31 -8.12 -25.16 -1.52
C HIS A 31 -7.95 -23.67 -1.28
N VAL A 32 -6.72 -23.16 -1.42
CA VAL A 32 -6.46 -21.71 -1.50
C VAL A 32 -5.95 -21.40 -2.90
N ILE A 33 -6.64 -20.50 -3.61
CA ILE A 33 -6.17 -19.94 -4.87
C ILE A 33 -5.51 -18.57 -4.62
N TYR A 34 -4.43 -18.29 -5.33
CA TYR A 34 -3.72 -17.01 -5.23
C TYR A 34 -3.07 -16.64 -6.55
N SER A 35 -2.73 -15.38 -6.72
CA SER A 35 -1.93 -14.89 -7.85
C SER A 35 -0.47 -14.79 -7.44
N GLN A 36 0.42 -15.31 -8.29
CA GLN A 36 1.87 -15.21 -8.10
C GLN A 36 2.47 -14.44 -9.28
N PRO A 37 3.00 -13.23 -9.03
CA PRO A 37 3.69 -12.44 -10.04
C PRO A 37 5.06 -13.05 -10.36
N ARG A 38 5.51 -12.87 -11.58
CA ARG A 38 6.87 -13.18 -12.04
C ARG A 38 7.37 -12.10 -13.00
N ILE A 39 8.66 -11.96 -13.09
CA ILE A 39 9.34 -11.00 -13.95
C ILE A 39 10.15 -11.77 -15.00
N ASP A 40 10.05 -11.35 -16.25
CA ASP A 40 10.95 -11.79 -17.30
C ASP A 40 12.18 -10.88 -17.34
N PRO A 41 13.35 -11.34 -16.90
CA PRO A 41 14.55 -10.48 -16.80
C PRO A 41 15.12 -10.05 -18.15
N LYS A 42 14.64 -10.61 -19.28
CA LYS A 42 15.08 -10.19 -20.63
C LYS A 42 14.25 -9.02 -21.16
N THR A 43 12.97 -8.97 -20.81
CA THR A 43 12.03 -7.98 -21.34
C THR A 43 11.55 -7.00 -20.27
N GLU A 44 11.86 -7.22 -19.02
CA GLU A 44 11.39 -6.49 -17.83
C GLU A 44 9.86 -6.50 -17.66
N LYS A 45 9.19 -7.38 -18.42
CA LYS A 45 7.73 -7.51 -18.34
C LYS A 45 7.34 -8.30 -17.10
N LYS A 46 6.32 -7.79 -16.44
CA LYS A 46 5.68 -8.45 -15.30
C LYS A 46 4.49 -9.25 -15.78
N TYR A 47 4.41 -10.49 -15.34
CA TYR A 47 3.31 -11.41 -15.57
C TYR A 47 2.80 -11.93 -14.25
N ALA A 48 1.59 -12.46 -14.21
CA ALA A 48 1.04 -13.14 -13.06
C ALA A 48 0.23 -14.35 -13.49
N ASN A 49 0.37 -15.44 -12.76
CA ASN A 49 -0.44 -16.63 -12.99
C ASN A 49 -1.14 -17.05 -11.69
N LEU A 50 -2.25 -17.73 -11.82
CA LEU A 50 -2.95 -18.30 -10.68
C LEU A 50 -2.28 -19.58 -10.25
N TRP A 51 -2.15 -19.75 -8.95
CA TRP A 51 -1.65 -20.93 -8.26
C TRP A 51 -2.68 -21.42 -7.27
N ILE A 52 -2.63 -22.69 -6.94
CA ILE A 52 -3.53 -23.30 -5.98
C ILE A 52 -2.74 -24.21 -5.04
N VAL A 53 -3.14 -24.22 -3.78
CA VAL A 53 -2.60 -25.12 -2.76
C VAL A 53 -3.74 -25.77 -1.99
N ASP A 54 -3.60 -27.07 -1.71
CA ASP A 54 -4.55 -27.82 -0.91
C ASP A 54 -4.39 -27.49 0.57
N THR A 55 -5.49 -27.56 1.31
CA THR A 55 -5.49 -27.40 2.77
C THR A 55 -5.35 -28.74 3.51
N GLY A 56 -4.83 -29.78 2.87
CA GLY A 56 -4.53 -31.09 3.46
C GLY A 56 -3.27 -31.07 4.36
N PRO A 57 -2.89 -32.18 4.97
CA PRO A 57 -1.76 -32.24 5.91
C PRO A 57 -0.37 -32.00 5.24
N ASP A 58 -0.24 -32.28 3.95
CA ASP A 58 0.98 -32.06 3.17
C ASP A 58 0.66 -31.18 1.94
N PRO A 59 0.49 -29.85 2.14
CA PRO A 59 0.06 -28.95 1.07
C PRO A 59 1.17 -28.77 0.03
N GLN A 60 0.82 -28.95 -1.26
CA GLN A 60 1.73 -28.76 -2.39
C GLN A 60 1.15 -27.68 -3.33
N PRO A 61 1.77 -26.51 -3.40
CA PRO A 61 1.37 -25.50 -4.38
C PRO A 61 1.60 -25.99 -5.82
N ARG A 62 0.61 -25.75 -6.68
CA ARG A 62 0.72 -26.04 -8.12
C ARG A 62 0.19 -24.87 -8.95
N GLN A 63 0.82 -24.65 -10.09
CA GLN A 63 0.36 -23.62 -11.03
C GLN A 63 -1.00 -24.04 -11.62
N PHE A 64 -1.94 -23.11 -11.67
CA PHE A 64 -3.30 -23.34 -12.14
C PHE A 64 -3.57 -22.72 -13.52
N THR A 65 -3.04 -21.53 -13.79
CA THR A 65 -3.04 -20.93 -15.12
C THR A 65 -1.64 -20.72 -15.64
N PHE A 66 -1.47 -20.74 -16.98
CA PHE A 66 -0.18 -20.70 -17.64
C PHE A 66 -0.14 -19.61 -18.70
N GLY A 67 1.06 -19.17 -19.07
CA GLY A 67 1.32 -18.24 -20.16
C GLY A 67 1.81 -16.87 -19.69
N ASP A 68 2.13 -16.02 -20.69
CA ASP A 68 2.70 -14.69 -20.51
C ASP A 68 1.62 -13.61 -20.51
N GLN A 69 0.70 -13.70 -19.58
CA GLN A 69 -0.35 -12.71 -19.26
C GLN A 69 -0.35 -12.42 -17.76
N SER A 70 -1.19 -11.49 -17.34
CA SER A 70 -1.40 -11.18 -15.92
C SER A 70 -2.79 -11.65 -15.51
N ASP A 71 -2.85 -12.80 -14.82
CA ASP A 71 -4.04 -13.35 -14.19
C ASP A 71 -4.02 -12.95 -12.72
N THR A 72 -4.95 -12.08 -12.30
CA THR A 72 -4.95 -11.47 -10.97
C THR A 72 -6.33 -11.45 -10.33
N ARG A 73 -6.41 -11.20 -9.02
CA ARG A 73 -7.67 -11.10 -8.26
C ARG A 73 -8.59 -12.31 -8.43
N PRO A 74 -8.12 -13.54 -8.14
CA PRO A 74 -8.98 -14.71 -8.24
C PRO A 74 -10.07 -14.70 -7.15
N LEU A 75 -11.31 -15.01 -7.54
CA LEU A 75 -12.45 -15.16 -6.64
C LEU A 75 -13.20 -16.43 -6.96
N TRP A 76 -13.45 -17.27 -5.96
CA TRP A 76 -14.30 -18.44 -6.07
C TRP A 76 -15.76 -18.06 -6.26
N SER A 77 -16.47 -18.76 -7.14
CA SER A 77 -17.93 -18.71 -7.13
C SER A 77 -18.49 -19.28 -5.81
N PRO A 78 -19.68 -18.86 -5.36
CA PRO A 78 -20.27 -19.34 -4.10
C PRO A 78 -20.45 -20.85 -4.01
N ASP A 79 -20.62 -21.52 -5.14
CA ASP A 79 -20.72 -23.00 -5.24
C ASP A 79 -19.35 -23.70 -5.32
N GLY A 80 -18.26 -22.94 -5.49
CA GLY A 80 -16.90 -23.45 -5.63
C GLY A 80 -16.58 -24.12 -6.97
N GLN A 81 -17.47 -24.00 -7.98
CA GLN A 81 -17.27 -24.63 -9.28
C GLN A 81 -16.44 -23.78 -10.24
N TRP A 82 -16.44 -22.47 -10.05
CA TRP A 82 -15.78 -21.52 -10.93
C TRP A 82 -14.83 -20.59 -10.18
N ILE A 83 -13.83 -20.12 -10.90
CA ILE A 83 -12.95 -19.03 -10.47
C ILE A 83 -13.09 -17.90 -11.48
N ALA A 84 -13.50 -16.72 -10.99
CA ALA A 84 -13.43 -15.47 -11.75
C ALA A 84 -12.11 -14.76 -11.44
N PHE A 85 -11.51 -14.15 -12.45
CA PHE A 85 -10.24 -13.41 -12.28
C PHE A 85 -10.09 -12.36 -13.38
N LEU A 86 -9.27 -11.33 -13.11
CA LEU A 86 -8.86 -10.35 -14.13
C LEU A 86 -7.72 -10.91 -14.95
N SER A 87 -7.81 -10.75 -16.29
CA SER A 87 -6.77 -11.19 -17.20
C SER A 87 -6.68 -10.29 -18.44
N ASN A 88 -5.46 -10.05 -18.93
CA ASN A 88 -5.17 -9.42 -20.21
C ASN A 88 -4.80 -10.44 -21.30
N ARG A 89 -5.19 -11.71 -21.13
CA ARG A 89 -4.97 -12.75 -22.16
C ARG A 89 -5.72 -12.42 -23.44
N GLY A 90 -5.13 -12.79 -24.58
CA GLY A 90 -5.66 -12.51 -25.90
C GLY A 90 -5.19 -11.18 -26.49
N ASP A 91 -5.15 -10.10 -25.72
CA ASP A 91 -4.61 -8.80 -26.14
C ASP A 91 -3.95 -8.10 -24.93
N LYS A 92 -2.62 -8.17 -24.87
CA LYS A 92 -1.82 -7.67 -23.74
C LYS A 92 -1.76 -6.13 -23.69
N GLU A 93 -2.18 -5.45 -24.74
CA GLU A 93 -2.21 -3.98 -24.81
C GLU A 93 -3.56 -3.41 -24.34
N LYS A 94 -4.59 -4.26 -24.25
CA LYS A 94 -5.90 -3.85 -23.75
C LYS A 94 -6.02 -4.01 -22.23
N PRO A 95 -6.91 -3.24 -21.60
CA PRO A 95 -7.25 -3.42 -20.20
C PRO A 95 -7.74 -4.84 -19.89
N ALA A 96 -7.36 -5.35 -18.72
CA ALA A 96 -7.79 -6.65 -18.26
C ALA A 96 -9.32 -6.75 -18.19
N GLN A 97 -9.84 -7.91 -18.57
CA GLN A 97 -11.24 -8.28 -18.52
C GLN A 97 -11.46 -9.41 -17.53
N ILE A 98 -12.70 -9.66 -17.14
CA ILE A 98 -13.03 -10.81 -16.29
C ILE A 98 -13.07 -12.07 -17.14
N TYR A 99 -12.36 -13.07 -16.68
CA TYR A 99 -12.38 -14.43 -17.20
C TYR A 99 -12.92 -15.38 -16.15
N LEU A 100 -13.56 -16.45 -16.63
CA LEU A 100 -14.03 -17.56 -15.83
C LEU A 100 -13.27 -18.83 -16.21
N ILE A 101 -12.83 -19.60 -15.22
CA ILE A 101 -12.22 -20.91 -15.39
C ILE A 101 -12.93 -21.93 -14.49
N PRO A 102 -13.34 -23.13 -15.00
CA PRO A 102 -13.90 -24.17 -14.16
C PRO A 102 -12.83 -24.72 -13.21
N PHE A 103 -13.16 -24.92 -11.94
CA PHE A 103 -12.19 -25.50 -11.00
C PHE A 103 -11.85 -26.96 -11.32
N GLY A 104 -12.80 -27.74 -11.83
CA GLY A 104 -12.61 -29.13 -12.21
C GLY A 104 -11.74 -29.36 -13.46
N GLY A 105 -11.25 -28.31 -14.10
CA GLY A 105 -10.44 -28.35 -15.32
C GLY A 105 -11.17 -27.77 -16.52
N GLY A 106 -10.40 -27.37 -17.54
CA GLY A 106 -10.88 -26.71 -18.75
C GLY A 106 -10.12 -25.42 -19.03
N GLU A 107 -10.53 -24.72 -20.09
CA GLU A 107 -9.91 -23.46 -20.50
C GLU A 107 -10.67 -22.26 -19.89
N ALA A 108 -9.92 -21.21 -19.62
CA ALA A 108 -10.49 -19.93 -19.21
C ALA A 108 -11.22 -19.27 -20.38
N ARG A 109 -12.45 -18.81 -20.16
CA ARG A 109 -13.25 -18.07 -21.14
C ARG A 109 -13.47 -16.63 -20.69
N PRO A 110 -13.49 -15.65 -21.61
CA PRO A 110 -13.86 -14.29 -21.26
C PRO A 110 -15.33 -14.23 -20.83
N LEU A 111 -15.60 -13.50 -19.75
CA LEU A 111 -16.96 -13.17 -19.33
C LEU A 111 -17.32 -11.75 -19.79
N THR A 112 -16.37 -10.83 -19.76
CA THR A 112 -16.59 -9.42 -20.14
C THR A 112 -15.77 -9.02 -21.37
N SER A 113 -16.28 -8.00 -22.08
CA SER A 113 -15.60 -7.30 -23.15
C SER A 113 -15.97 -5.82 -23.08
N LEU A 114 -15.81 -5.22 -21.88
CA LEU A 114 -16.15 -3.82 -21.67
C LEU A 114 -15.11 -2.90 -22.31
N PRO A 115 -15.54 -1.81 -22.97
CA PRO A 115 -14.64 -0.83 -23.54
C PRO A 115 -14.09 0.08 -22.42
N GLY A 116 -13.17 -0.45 -21.60
CA GLY A 116 -12.63 0.32 -20.48
C GLY A 116 -11.90 -0.55 -19.44
N GLN A 117 -11.71 0.02 -18.28
CA GLN A 117 -10.98 -0.58 -17.17
C GLN A 117 -11.95 -1.17 -16.13
N ILE A 118 -11.62 -2.33 -15.61
CA ILE A 118 -12.28 -2.94 -14.43
C ILE A 118 -11.26 -2.90 -13.29
N SER A 119 -11.62 -2.27 -12.18
CA SER A 119 -10.74 -2.16 -11.01
C SER A 119 -11.12 -3.10 -9.88
N ASP A 120 -12.40 -3.46 -9.77
CA ASP A 120 -12.93 -4.33 -8.72
C ASP A 120 -14.13 -5.13 -9.21
N PHE A 121 -14.36 -6.31 -8.58
CA PHE A 121 -15.53 -7.12 -8.83
C PHE A 121 -15.79 -8.11 -7.69
N SER A 122 -17.05 -8.54 -7.54
CA SER A 122 -17.45 -9.61 -6.62
C SER A 122 -18.66 -10.39 -7.12
N TRP A 123 -18.76 -11.66 -6.69
CA TRP A 123 -19.86 -12.54 -7.02
C TRP A 123 -21.13 -12.16 -6.27
N SER A 124 -22.29 -12.28 -6.94
CA SER A 124 -23.57 -12.32 -6.25
C SER A 124 -23.66 -13.56 -5.33
N PRO A 125 -24.43 -13.49 -4.23
CA PRO A 125 -24.53 -14.62 -3.29
C PRO A 125 -25.00 -15.93 -3.91
N ASP A 126 -25.81 -15.86 -4.96
CA ASP A 126 -26.34 -17.00 -5.71
C ASP A 126 -25.43 -17.46 -6.88
N GLY A 127 -24.35 -16.73 -7.14
CA GLY A 127 -23.42 -17.02 -8.23
C GLY A 127 -23.93 -16.71 -9.64
N SER A 128 -25.11 -16.10 -9.78
CA SER A 128 -25.71 -15.82 -11.08
C SER A 128 -25.12 -14.59 -11.79
N ALA A 129 -24.53 -13.65 -11.02
CA ALA A 129 -24.00 -12.40 -11.53
C ALA A 129 -22.71 -11.97 -10.83
N LEU A 130 -22.02 -11.00 -11.44
CA LEU A 130 -20.96 -10.22 -10.80
C LEU A 130 -21.38 -8.76 -10.70
N VAL A 131 -20.98 -8.07 -9.62
CA VAL A 131 -20.93 -6.61 -9.59
C VAL A 131 -19.52 -6.15 -9.85
N LEU A 132 -19.36 -5.07 -10.62
CA LEU A 132 -18.09 -4.50 -11.00
C LEU A 132 -18.01 -3.02 -10.66
N GLN A 133 -16.79 -2.57 -10.37
CA GLN A 133 -16.40 -1.18 -10.51
C GLN A 133 -15.65 -1.04 -11.83
N ALA A 134 -16.25 -0.33 -12.80
CA ALA A 134 -15.67 -0.17 -14.12
C ALA A 134 -15.78 1.26 -14.64
N ARG A 135 -14.83 1.66 -15.49
CA ARG A 135 -14.74 2.97 -16.13
C ARG A 135 -14.55 2.78 -17.63
N LYS A 136 -15.39 3.43 -18.43
CA LYS A 136 -15.23 3.42 -19.90
C LYS A 136 -13.94 4.10 -20.31
N HIS A 137 -13.46 3.79 -21.50
CA HIS A 137 -12.42 4.58 -22.15
C HIS A 137 -12.95 5.95 -22.57
N ASP A 138 -12.10 6.96 -22.47
CA ASP A 138 -12.35 8.27 -23.06
C ASP A 138 -12.60 8.12 -24.58
N PRO A 139 -13.74 8.64 -25.12
CA PRO A 139 -14.05 8.54 -26.54
C PRO A 139 -12.96 9.12 -27.46
N GLU A 140 -12.31 10.22 -27.06
CA GLU A 140 -11.21 10.83 -27.84
C GLU A 140 -9.98 9.91 -27.86
N GLU A 141 -9.73 9.18 -26.79
CA GLU A 141 -8.65 8.20 -26.74
C GLU A 141 -8.94 6.99 -27.63
N LEU A 142 -10.17 6.47 -27.59
CA LEU A 142 -10.59 5.40 -28.49
C LEU A 142 -10.49 5.80 -29.97
N GLU A 143 -10.93 7.01 -30.33
CA GLU A 143 -10.78 7.54 -31.68
C GLU A 143 -9.30 7.62 -32.10
N ARG A 144 -8.44 8.11 -31.19
CA ARG A 144 -6.99 8.19 -31.46
C ARG A 144 -6.35 6.81 -31.64
N GLN A 145 -6.74 5.82 -30.81
CA GLN A 145 -6.21 4.46 -30.92
C GLN A 145 -6.63 3.75 -32.20
N ASN A 146 -7.81 4.08 -32.75
CA ASN A 146 -8.37 3.49 -33.97
C ASN A 146 -7.94 4.20 -35.24
N ASP A 147 -7.31 5.37 -35.17
CA ASP A 147 -6.81 6.13 -36.30
C ASP A 147 -5.28 6.11 -36.34
N GLU A 148 -4.69 5.46 -37.32
CA GLU A 148 -3.22 5.31 -37.44
C GLU A 148 -2.47 6.63 -37.46
N GLN A 149 -3.05 7.68 -38.09
CA GLN A 149 -2.43 9.00 -38.14
C GLN A 149 -2.48 9.69 -36.77
N LYS A 150 -3.64 9.66 -36.11
CA LYS A 150 -3.82 10.22 -34.77
C LYS A 150 -2.97 9.46 -33.72
N LYS A 151 -2.87 8.14 -33.86
CA LYS A 151 -2.01 7.30 -33.02
C LYS A 151 -0.54 7.70 -33.16
N LYS A 152 -0.06 7.89 -34.38
CA LYS A 152 1.31 8.32 -34.67
C LYS A 152 1.62 9.73 -34.16
N LEU A 153 0.67 10.67 -34.29
CA LEU A 153 0.83 12.05 -33.81
C LEU A 153 0.75 12.16 -32.26
N GLY A 154 0.10 11.20 -31.61
CA GLY A 154 -0.05 11.20 -30.15
C GLY A 154 -1.06 12.24 -29.64
N VAL A 155 -0.94 12.61 -28.36
CA VAL A 155 -1.82 13.59 -27.70
C VAL A 155 -1.35 15.00 -28.03
N VAL A 156 -2.23 15.79 -28.67
CA VAL A 156 -1.92 17.19 -29.07
C VAL A 156 -1.98 18.14 -27.88
N TYR A 157 -2.98 18.00 -27.03
CA TYR A 157 -3.14 18.77 -25.78
C TYR A 157 -4.00 18.00 -24.78
N ARG A 158 -3.96 18.42 -23.53
CA ARG A 158 -4.91 17.99 -22.48
C ARG A 158 -5.59 19.22 -21.90
N HIS A 159 -6.90 19.16 -21.77
CA HIS A 159 -7.70 20.23 -21.16
C HIS A 159 -8.34 19.72 -19.87
N TYR A 160 -8.12 20.44 -18.78
CA TYR A 160 -8.62 20.11 -17.46
C TYR A 160 -9.38 21.30 -16.86
N ASP A 161 -10.50 20.99 -16.27
CA ASP A 161 -11.40 21.90 -15.55
C ASP A 161 -11.61 21.45 -14.08
N ARG A 162 -10.83 20.45 -13.64
CA ARG A 162 -10.85 19.84 -12.31
C ARG A 162 -9.46 19.79 -11.70
N PRO A 163 -9.29 20.00 -10.37
CA PRO A 163 -8.00 19.96 -9.71
C PRO A 163 -7.37 18.54 -9.68
N PHE A 164 -8.15 17.47 -9.52
CA PHE A 164 -7.63 16.09 -9.55
C PHE A 164 -7.55 15.52 -10.97
N PHE A 165 -6.69 16.13 -11.80
CA PHE A 165 -6.48 15.73 -13.19
C PHE A 165 -5.34 14.73 -13.42
N LYS A 166 -4.61 14.38 -12.36
CA LYS A 166 -3.50 13.41 -12.39
C LYS A 166 -3.49 12.59 -11.10
N MET A 167 -2.92 11.38 -11.17
CA MET A 167 -2.74 10.49 -10.02
C MET A 167 -1.46 9.68 -10.23
N ASP A 168 -0.61 9.64 -9.22
CA ASP A 168 0.63 8.86 -9.28
C ASP A 168 0.33 7.37 -9.51
N GLY A 169 1.10 6.73 -10.38
CA GLY A 169 0.89 5.36 -10.82
C GLY A 169 -0.23 5.17 -11.86
N ALA A 170 -1.18 6.10 -11.96
CA ALA A 170 -2.27 6.05 -12.93
C ALA A 170 -2.14 7.09 -14.06
N GLY A 171 -1.25 8.08 -13.89
CA GLY A 171 -1.03 9.14 -14.87
C GLY A 171 -2.13 10.19 -14.89
N TYR A 172 -2.37 10.77 -16.07
CA TYR A 172 -3.40 11.78 -16.24
C TYR A 172 -4.78 11.14 -16.29
N GLN A 173 -5.71 11.71 -15.52
CA GLN A 173 -7.05 11.15 -15.36
C GLN A 173 -7.94 11.49 -16.57
N PRO A 174 -8.68 10.50 -17.11
CA PRO A 174 -9.67 10.73 -18.16
C PRO A 174 -10.91 11.46 -17.60
N ARG A 175 -11.78 11.92 -18.49
CA ARG A 175 -13.07 12.52 -18.10
C ARG A 175 -14.07 11.50 -17.59
N GLU A 176 -14.00 10.28 -18.13
CA GLU A 176 -14.88 9.18 -17.75
C GLU A 176 -14.74 8.85 -16.27
N ARG A 177 -15.88 8.48 -15.65
CA ARG A 177 -15.98 8.19 -14.21
C ARG A 177 -16.07 6.70 -13.94
N TRP A 178 -15.74 6.32 -12.72
CA TRP A 178 -15.97 4.97 -12.23
C TRP A 178 -17.45 4.80 -11.89
N HIS A 179 -18.05 3.70 -12.38
CA HIS A 179 -19.44 3.37 -12.18
C HIS A 179 -19.62 1.92 -11.73
N ILE A 180 -20.78 1.65 -11.14
CA ILE A 180 -21.16 0.31 -10.73
C ILE A 180 -21.88 -0.37 -11.90
N TRP A 181 -21.44 -1.57 -12.21
CA TRP A 181 -21.97 -2.42 -13.28
C TRP A 181 -22.37 -3.77 -12.73
N ARG A 182 -23.34 -4.39 -13.34
CA ARG A 182 -23.74 -5.79 -13.13
C ARG A 182 -23.49 -6.59 -14.40
N VAL A 183 -22.97 -7.82 -14.26
CA VAL A 183 -22.74 -8.75 -15.38
C VAL A 183 -23.36 -10.08 -15.06
N GLU A 184 -24.21 -10.57 -15.97
CA GLU A 184 -24.84 -11.88 -15.86
C GLU A 184 -23.84 -12.98 -16.25
N VAL A 185 -23.59 -13.95 -15.38
CA VAL A 185 -22.58 -15.01 -15.59
C VAL A 185 -22.93 -15.94 -16.75
N GLY A 186 -24.22 -16.20 -16.96
CA GLY A 186 -24.70 -17.09 -18.01
C GLY A 186 -24.55 -16.52 -19.42
N SER A 187 -24.89 -15.23 -19.60
CA SER A 187 -24.91 -14.55 -20.91
C SER A 187 -23.69 -13.66 -21.16
N GLY A 188 -23.03 -13.18 -20.10
CA GLY A 188 -22.02 -12.11 -20.19
C GLY A 188 -22.62 -10.72 -20.43
N GLU A 189 -23.94 -10.57 -20.36
CA GLU A 189 -24.60 -9.28 -20.52
C GLU A 189 -24.22 -8.35 -19.37
N ALA A 190 -23.71 -7.15 -19.72
CA ALA A 190 -23.28 -6.14 -18.78
C ALA A 190 -24.25 -4.96 -18.76
N THR A 191 -24.77 -4.62 -17.59
CA THR A 191 -25.64 -3.49 -17.34
C THR A 191 -24.96 -2.49 -16.44
N GLN A 192 -24.89 -1.22 -16.87
CA GLN A 192 -24.43 -0.11 -16.04
C GLN A 192 -25.55 0.27 -15.08
N LEU A 193 -25.30 0.26 -13.76
CA LEU A 193 -26.30 0.54 -12.73
C LEU A 193 -26.30 2.00 -12.27
N THR A 194 -25.13 2.65 -12.29
CA THR A 194 -24.95 4.06 -11.95
C THR A 194 -24.32 4.78 -13.13
N ASP A 195 -24.61 6.06 -13.30
CA ASP A 195 -24.10 6.88 -14.38
C ASP A 195 -23.89 8.33 -13.93
N GLY A 196 -23.27 9.13 -14.79
CA GLY A 196 -23.00 10.54 -14.55
C GLY A 196 -21.60 10.95 -14.96
N ALA A 197 -21.41 12.27 -15.16
CA ALA A 197 -20.15 12.81 -15.65
C ALA A 197 -19.25 13.41 -14.56
N VAL A 198 -19.77 13.52 -13.33
CA VAL A 198 -19.12 14.27 -12.25
C VAL A 198 -18.56 13.38 -11.16
N TRP A 199 -19.29 12.34 -10.78
CA TRP A 199 -19.01 11.53 -9.60
C TRP A 199 -18.44 10.17 -9.98
N ASP A 200 -17.57 9.65 -9.12
CA ASP A 200 -17.12 8.27 -9.15
C ASP A 200 -17.91 7.46 -8.13
N GLU A 201 -18.46 6.30 -8.53
CA GLU A 201 -19.03 5.32 -7.63
C GLU A 201 -18.05 4.15 -7.48
N ARG A 202 -17.78 3.77 -6.23
CA ARG A 202 -16.69 2.86 -5.88
C ARG A 202 -17.08 1.83 -4.83
N SER A 203 -16.26 0.78 -4.73
CA SER A 203 -16.32 -0.24 -3.66
C SER A 203 -17.69 -0.93 -3.58
N PRO A 204 -18.20 -1.55 -4.65
CA PRO A 204 -19.50 -2.22 -4.61
C PRO A 204 -19.48 -3.47 -3.72
N ALA A 205 -20.54 -3.66 -2.93
CA ALA A 205 -20.75 -4.81 -2.07
C ALA A 205 -22.19 -5.33 -2.16
N TRP A 206 -22.35 -6.65 -2.35
CA TRP A 206 -23.66 -7.29 -2.40
C TRP A 206 -24.29 -7.41 -1.03
N SER A 207 -25.61 -7.21 -0.95
CA SER A 207 -26.41 -7.71 0.18
C SER A 207 -26.49 -9.24 0.15
N PRO A 208 -26.64 -9.91 1.31
CA PRO A 208 -26.62 -11.38 1.38
C PRO A 208 -27.81 -12.03 0.64
N ASP A 209 -28.92 -11.34 0.43
CA ASP A 209 -30.07 -11.78 -0.36
C ASP A 209 -29.95 -11.48 -1.87
N GLY A 210 -28.85 -10.82 -2.29
CA GLY A 210 -28.61 -10.44 -3.67
C GLY A 210 -29.52 -9.35 -4.23
N GLN A 211 -30.36 -8.70 -3.40
CA GLN A 211 -31.32 -7.70 -3.85
C GLN A 211 -30.73 -6.29 -3.94
N TRP A 212 -29.67 -6.01 -3.17
CA TRP A 212 -29.06 -4.69 -3.07
C TRP A 212 -27.55 -4.73 -3.29
N ILE A 213 -27.03 -3.59 -3.74
CA ILE A 213 -25.58 -3.32 -3.83
C ILE A 213 -25.32 -2.04 -3.03
N ALA A 214 -24.45 -2.12 -2.02
CA ALA A 214 -23.89 -0.95 -1.37
C ALA A 214 -22.73 -0.39 -2.19
N TYR A 215 -22.54 0.90 -2.23
CA TYR A 215 -21.41 1.56 -2.87
C TYR A 215 -21.13 2.91 -2.22
N LEU A 216 -19.97 3.48 -2.55
CA LEU A 216 -19.50 4.77 -2.04
C LEU A 216 -19.41 5.78 -3.18
N SER A 217 -19.83 7.01 -2.93
CA SER A 217 -19.69 8.13 -3.86
C SER A 217 -19.59 9.45 -3.14
N ASN A 218 -18.88 10.42 -3.74
CA ASN A 218 -18.88 11.80 -3.30
C ASN A 218 -19.79 12.60 -4.24
N VAL A 219 -21.03 12.79 -3.82
CA VAL A 219 -22.09 13.42 -4.64
C VAL A 219 -22.19 14.94 -4.46
N GLN A 220 -21.14 15.59 -3.97
CA GLN A 220 -21.08 17.04 -3.90
C GLN A 220 -21.10 17.67 -5.29
N GLU A 221 -21.57 18.91 -5.42
CA GLU A 221 -21.57 19.64 -6.70
C GLU A 221 -20.16 19.75 -7.30
N LYS A 222 -19.14 19.96 -6.43
CA LYS A 222 -17.74 20.00 -6.78
C LYS A 222 -16.97 19.02 -5.88
N PRO A 223 -16.99 17.71 -6.20
CA PRO A 223 -16.44 16.67 -5.32
C PRO A 223 -14.95 16.85 -5.05
N ASP A 224 -14.19 17.36 -6.04
CA ASP A 224 -12.76 17.60 -5.90
C ASP A 224 -12.43 18.70 -4.86
N LEU A 225 -13.36 19.58 -4.53
CA LEU A 225 -13.15 20.60 -3.49
C LEU A 225 -13.49 20.08 -2.08
N ARG A 226 -14.08 18.91 -1.97
CA ARG A 226 -14.42 18.22 -0.71
C ARG A 226 -14.18 16.72 -0.84
N PRO A 227 -12.95 16.27 -1.14
CA PRO A 227 -12.66 14.89 -1.50
C PRO A 227 -12.95 13.89 -0.38
N ASN A 228 -12.93 14.36 0.88
CA ASN A 228 -13.18 13.52 2.05
C ASN A 228 -14.70 13.41 2.39
N GLN A 229 -15.59 14.04 1.64
CA GLN A 229 -17.04 13.88 1.82
C GLN A 229 -17.55 12.71 1.00
N VAL A 230 -17.30 11.51 1.49
CA VAL A 230 -17.73 10.27 0.86
C VAL A 230 -19.01 9.79 1.54
N ASP A 231 -20.05 9.53 0.75
CA ASP A 231 -21.35 9.06 1.20
C ASP A 231 -21.54 7.57 0.86
N LEU A 232 -22.33 6.88 1.68
CA LEU A 232 -22.70 5.48 1.52
C LEU A 232 -24.10 5.38 0.92
N PHE A 233 -24.22 4.63 -0.17
CA PHE A 233 -25.46 4.37 -0.88
C PHE A 233 -25.78 2.89 -0.97
N VAL A 234 -27.07 2.58 -1.17
CA VAL A 234 -27.53 1.28 -1.63
C VAL A 234 -28.42 1.46 -2.86
N ILE A 235 -28.25 0.57 -3.86
CA ILE A 235 -29.05 0.56 -5.09
C ILE A 235 -29.62 -0.85 -5.28
N PRO A 236 -30.86 -1.01 -5.82
CA PRO A 236 -31.35 -2.33 -6.21
C PRO A 236 -30.40 -2.99 -7.20
N SER A 237 -30.10 -4.26 -7.02
CA SER A 237 -29.07 -4.99 -7.79
C SER A 237 -29.37 -5.10 -9.29
N ARG A 238 -30.61 -4.83 -9.70
CA ARG A 238 -31.06 -4.79 -11.10
C ARG A 238 -31.28 -3.38 -11.64
N GLY A 239 -30.79 -2.36 -10.91
CA GLY A 239 -30.99 -0.94 -11.24
C GLY A 239 -32.24 -0.36 -10.61
N GLY A 240 -32.31 0.95 -10.58
CA GLY A 240 -33.38 1.73 -9.95
C GLY A 240 -32.82 2.91 -9.18
N GLU A 241 -33.64 3.51 -8.32
CA GLU A 241 -33.22 4.65 -7.51
C GLU A 241 -32.29 4.25 -6.37
N ALA A 242 -31.15 4.93 -6.27
CA ALA A 242 -30.20 4.75 -5.19
C ALA A 242 -30.69 5.47 -3.92
N ARG A 243 -30.49 4.86 -2.77
CA ARG A 243 -30.85 5.43 -1.47
C ARG A 243 -29.58 5.70 -0.64
N LEU A 244 -29.47 6.92 -0.14
CA LEU A 244 -28.45 7.34 0.81
C LEU A 244 -28.63 6.61 2.15
N ILE A 245 -27.55 6.06 2.70
CA ILE A 245 -27.50 5.55 4.07
C ILE A 245 -26.91 6.64 4.97
N PRO A 246 -27.66 7.16 5.96
CA PRO A 246 -27.16 8.20 6.84
C PRO A 246 -25.93 7.76 7.63
N ALA A 247 -24.81 8.46 7.43
CA ALA A 247 -23.56 8.23 8.12
C ALA A 247 -22.86 9.58 8.36
N PRO A 248 -21.95 9.69 9.37
CA PRO A 248 -21.21 10.91 9.63
C PRO A 248 -20.43 11.39 8.42
N GLU A 249 -20.25 12.72 8.31
CA GLU A 249 -19.35 13.31 7.34
C GLU A 249 -17.93 12.76 7.51
N GLY A 250 -17.22 12.56 6.41
CA GLY A 250 -15.84 12.08 6.40
C GLY A 250 -15.59 10.97 5.39
N GLU A 251 -14.40 10.41 5.46
CA GLU A 251 -13.98 9.29 4.61
C GLU A 251 -14.72 8.00 4.95
N LYS A 252 -15.03 7.24 3.90
CA LYS A 252 -15.60 5.91 3.99
C LYS A 252 -14.94 5.01 2.95
N ALA A 253 -14.68 3.76 3.34
CA ALA A 253 -14.06 2.75 2.48
C ALA A 253 -14.61 1.36 2.77
N LEU A 254 -14.54 0.49 1.76
CA LEU A 254 -14.73 -0.96 1.88
C LEU A 254 -16.01 -1.38 2.63
N PRO A 255 -17.20 -1.00 2.18
CA PRO A 255 -18.44 -1.39 2.83
C PRO A 255 -18.69 -2.90 2.73
N SER A 256 -19.32 -3.49 3.75
CA SER A 256 -19.74 -4.88 3.76
C SER A 256 -21.06 -5.07 4.51
N PHE A 257 -21.99 -5.86 3.96
CA PHE A 257 -23.23 -6.18 4.62
C PHE A 257 -23.07 -7.25 5.70
N SER A 258 -23.86 -7.14 6.78
CA SER A 258 -24.02 -8.23 7.74
C SER A 258 -24.75 -9.41 7.09
N PRO A 259 -24.57 -10.66 7.61
CA PRO A 259 -25.22 -11.84 7.04
C PRO A 259 -26.75 -11.81 7.03
N ASP A 260 -27.36 -11.03 7.93
CA ASP A 260 -28.82 -10.83 7.97
C ASP A 260 -29.30 -9.65 7.10
N GLY A 261 -28.37 -8.95 6.41
CA GLY A 261 -28.66 -7.82 5.54
C GLY A 261 -29.09 -6.53 6.25
N ARG A 262 -29.11 -6.51 7.58
CA ARG A 262 -29.63 -5.36 8.34
C ARG A 262 -28.62 -4.28 8.63
N TRP A 263 -27.32 -4.60 8.53
CA TRP A 263 -26.23 -3.68 8.85
C TRP A 263 -25.24 -3.59 7.70
N ILE A 264 -24.59 -2.42 7.58
CA ILE A 264 -23.41 -2.24 6.76
C ILE A 264 -22.26 -1.82 7.69
N ALA A 265 -21.13 -2.54 7.60
CA ALA A 265 -19.87 -2.12 8.19
C ALA A 265 -19.04 -1.41 7.12
N TYR A 266 -18.23 -0.43 7.53
CA TYR A 266 -17.30 0.27 6.67
C TYR A 266 -16.11 0.79 7.49
N LEU A 267 -15.01 1.12 6.81
CA LEU A 267 -13.87 1.80 7.41
C LEU A 267 -14.01 3.30 7.16
N GLY A 268 -13.56 4.12 8.10
CA GLY A 268 -13.65 5.56 7.89
C GLY A 268 -13.15 6.40 9.06
N SER A 269 -13.02 7.69 8.77
CA SER A 269 -12.65 8.72 9.74
C SER A 269 -13.49 9.98 9.53
N THR A 270 -13.60 10.79 10.58
CA THR A 270 -14.41 11.99 10.61
C THR A 270 -13.58 13.24 10.86
N PRO A 271 -13.91 14.42 10.28
CA PRO A 271 -13.19 15.66 10.55
C PRO A 271 -13.29 16.08 12.04
N PRO A 272 -12.45 17.03 12.55
CA PRO A 272 -11.34 17.67 11.85
C PRO A 272 -10.03 16.84 11.90
N LYS A 273 -9.00 17.30 11.18
CA LYS A 273 -7.66 16.66 11.11
C LYS A 273 -7.71 15.19 10.66
N LEU A 274 -8.53 14.95 9.69
CA LEU A 274 -8.96 13.63 9.22
C LEU A 274 -7.79 12.68 8.93
N TRP A 275 -6.72 13.18 8.30
CA TRP A 275 -5.51 12.40 7.99
C TRP A 275 -4.74 11.91 9.21
N TYR A 276 -4.80 12.63 10.35
CA TYR A 276 -4.12 12.24 11.59
C TYR A 276 -4.96 11.39 12.52
N LYS A 277 -6.28 11.32 12.29
CA LYS A 277 -7.15 10.44 13.04
C LYS A 277 -6.93 8.98 12.69
N ASN A 278 -7.19 8.11 13.63
CA ASN A 278 -7.28 6.69 13.33
C ASN A 278 -8.46 6.43 12.40
N GLU A 279 -8.24 5.65 11.34
CA GLU A 279 -9.34 5.06 10.59
C GLU A 279 -10.04 4.06 11.49
N GLY A 280 -11.34 4.22 11.70
CA GLY A 280 -12.14 3.40 12.59
C GLY A 280 -13.00 2.39 11.84
N LEU A 281 -13.47 1.37 12.56
CA LEU A 281 -14.48 0.43 12.10
C LEU A 281 -15.87 0.93 12.49
N TRP A 282 -16.70 1.19 11.50
CA TRP A 282 -18.06 1.72 11.68
C TRP A 282 -19.11 0.70 11.30
N VAL A 283 -20.28 0.76 11.95
CA VAL A 283 -21.48 0.03 11.55
C VAL A 283 -22.68 0.96 11.51
N VAL A 284 -23.57 0.74 10.54
CA VAL A 284 -24.81 1.52 10.36
C VAL A 284 -25.95 0.60 9.97
N PRO A 285 -27.20 0.81 10.50
CA PRO A 285 -28.36 0.07 10.02
C PRO A 285 -28.68 0.41 8.56
N CYS A 286 -28.97 -0.59 7.73
CA CYS A 286 -29.30 -0.38 6.32
C CYS A 286 -30.56 0.46 6.12
N ASP A 287 -31.51 0.45 7.07
CA ASP A 287 -32.76 1.21 7.00
C ASP A 287 -32.64 2.64 7.53
N GLY A 288 -31.47 3.02 8.08
CA GLY A 288 -31.26 4.34 8.69
C GLY A 288 -31.98 4.55 10.02
N SER A 289 -32.43 3.47 10.68
CA SER A 289 -33.20 3.53 11.94
C SER A 289 -32.40 4.02 13.15
N ALA A 290 -31.06 4.02 13.05
CA ALA A 290 -30.16 4.55 14.08
C ALA A 290 -28.92 5.18 13.42
N PRO A 291 -28.20 6.09 14.11
CA PRO A 291 -26.95 6.64 13.63
C PRO A 291 -25.84 5.55 13.52
N ALA A 292 -24.88 5.80 12.65
CA ALA A 292 -23.68 4.96 12.57
C ALA A 292 -22.87 5.04 13.87
N ALA A 293 -22.27 3.90 14.26
CA ALA A 293 -21.44 3.77 15.45
C ALA A 293 -20.01 3.38 15.09
N ASN A 294 -19.02 4.08 15.64
CA ASN A 294 -17.61 3.68 15.57
C ASN A 294 -17.32 2.64 16.64
N LEU A 295 -17.08 1.40 16.24
CA LEU A 295 -16.83 0.29 17.18
C LEU A 295 -15.44 0.35 17.82
N THR A 296 -14.49 1.04 17.20
CA THR A 296 -13.07 1.07 17.62
C THR A 296 -12.68 2.38 18.32
N GLU A 297 -13.55 3.37 18.41
CA GLU A 297 -13.26 4.70 18.94
C GLU A 297 -12.53 4.68 20.29
N ARG A 298 -12.97 3.86 21.23
CA ARG A 298 -12.42 3.79 22.60
C ARG A 298 -11.05 3.11 22.70
N TYR A 299 -10.56 2.47 21.64
CA TYR A 299 -9.34 1.67 21.69
C TYR A 299 -8.09 2.38 21.16
N ASP A 300 -8.23 3.57 20.59
CA ASP A 300 -7.15 4.34 19.97
C ASP A 300 -6.29 3.50 19.01
N LEU A 301 -6.94 2.74 18.14
CA LEU A 301 -6.33 1.83 17.18
C LEU A 301 -6.58 2.27 15.75
N HIS A 302 -5.55 2.21 14.92
CA HIS A 302 -5.70 2.42 13.49
C HIS A 302 -6.11 1.11 12.81
N VAL A 303 -7.33 1.07 12.29
CA VAL A 303 -7.83 -0.06 11.50
C VAL A 303 -7.20 0.00 10.11
N THR A 304 -6.88 -1.12 9.51
CA THR A 304 -6.14 -1.36 8.27
C THR A 304 -4.65 -1.63 8.46
N SER A 305 -4.00 -2.10 7.38
CA SER A 305 -2.58 -2.43 7.38
C SER A 305 -1.75 -1.25 6.85
N TRP A 306 -0.88 -0.70 7.70
CA TRP A 306 0.02 0.41 7.35
C TRP A 306 1.51 0.11 7.61
N THR A 307 1.85 -1.16 7.89
CA THR A 307 3.26 -1.59 7.92
C THR A 307 3.74 -1.76 6.48
N ILE A 308 4.74 -0.98 6.09
CA ILE A 308 5.22 -0.93 4.71
C ILE A 308 6.44 -1.80 4.46
N ASN A 309 6.62 -2.22 3.21
CA ASN A 309 7.83 -2.86 2.69
C ASN A 309 8.18 -2.34 1.29
N ASP A 310 9.25 -2.89 0.71
CA ASP A 310 9.72 -2.56 -0.64
C ASP A 310 9.40 -3.62 -1.70
N LEU A 311 8.57 -4.62 -1.39
CA LEU A 311 8.22 -5.74 -2.29
C LEU A 311 6.77 -5.70 -2.76
N VAL A 312 5.83 -5.80 -1.84
CA VAL A 312 4.38 -5.88 -2.15
C VAL A 312 3.55 -5.23 -1.05
N GLN A 313 2.51 -4.49 -1.44
CA GLN A 313 1.53 -3.99 -0.47
C GLN A 313 0.49 -5.08 -0.18
N PRO A 314 0.16 -5.34 1.08
CA PRO A 314 -0.95 -6.22 1.44
C PRO A 314 -2.27 -5.70 0.86
N GLU A 315 -3.10 -6.62 0.40
CA GLU A 315 -4.45 -6.27 -0.06
C GLU A 315 -5.29 -5.70 1.09
N GLN A 316 -5.93 -4.56 0.86
CA GLN A 316 -6.87 -3.99 1.82
C GLN A 316 -8.17 -4.80 1.76
N MET A 317 -8.61 -5.31 2.92
CA MET A 317 -9.78 -6.17 3.03
C MET A 317 -10.95 -5.43 3.68
N PRO A 318 -12.19 -5.62 3.18
CA PRO A 318 -13.36 -5.08 3.86
C PRO A 318 -13.53 -5.75 5.25
N PRO A 319 -14.18 -5.04 6.19
CA PRO A 319 -14.58 -5.66 7.45
C PRO A 319 -15.38 -6.93 7.19
N THR A 320 -14.94 -8.05 7.73
CA THR A 320 -15.57 -9.36 7.47
C THR A 320 -16.41 -9.77 8.66
N TRP A 321 -17.71 -9.97 8.43
CA TRP A 321 -18.65 -10.37 9.46
C TRP A 321 -18.50 -11.85 9.82
N SER A 322 -18.70 -12.19 11.09
CA SER A 322 -18.95 -13.57 11.50
C SER A 322 -20.26 -14.08 10.92
N LYS A 323 -20.38 -15.38 10.71
CA LYS A 323 -21.54 -16.03 10.10
C LYS A 323 -22.87 -15.70 10.81
N ASP A 324 -22.82 -15.52 12.12
CA ASP A 324 -23.98 -15.16 12.96
C ASP A 324 -24.20 -13.63 13.05
N GLY A 325 -23.33 -12.82 12.42
CA GLY A 325 -23.41 -11.37 12.45
C GLY A 325 -23.09 -10.72 13.81
N SER A 326 -22.56 -11.49 14.76
CA SER A 326 -22.24 -10.97 16.09
C SER A 326 -20.89 -10.26 16.19
N ARG A 327 -19.94 -10.58 15.31
CA ARG A 327 -18.57 -10.04 15.31
C ARG A 327 -18.12 -9.59 13.92
N LEU A 328 -17.05 -8.77 13.91
CA LEU A 328 -16.35 -8.33 12.70
C LEU A 328 -14.86 -8.62 12.85
N TYR A 329 -14.23 -9.02 11.75
CA TYR A 329 -12.79 -9.27 11.62
C TYR A 329 -12.17 -8.18 10.75
N PHE A 330 -11.03 -7.64 11.18
CA PHE A 330 -10.35 -6.51 10.50
C PHE A 330 -8.87 -6.43 10.88
N PRO A 331 -7.98 -5.93 9.99
CA PRO A 331 -6.59 -5.68 10.34
C PRO A 331 -6.45 -4.44 11.22
N VAL A 332 -5.44 -4.45 12.09
CA VAL A 332 -5.03 -3.31 12.93
C VAL A 332 -3.53 -3.11 12.81
N ALA A 333 -3.11 -1.88 12.49
CA ALA A 333 -1.72 -1.47 12.54
C ALA A 333 -1.36 -1.08 13.99
N LEU A 334 -0.39 -1.79 14.58
CA LEU A 334 0.03 -1.56 15.95
C LEU A 334 1.50 -1.98 16.15
N HIS A 335 2.33 -1.05 16.62
CA HIS A 335 3.71 -1.30 17.06
C HIS A 335 4.54 -2.10 16.03
N GLY A 336 4.58 -1.60 14.80
CA GLY A 336 5.34 -2.21 13.70
C GLY A 336 4.69 -3.46 13.09
N SER A 337 3.58 -3.96 13.62
CA SER A 337 2.80 -5.06 13.07
C SER A 337 1.50 -4.58 12.44
N SER A 338 0.93 -5.42 11.57
CA SER A 338 -0.44 -5.29 11.08
C SER A 338 -1.13 -6.64 11.21
N LEU A 339 -1.88 -6.83 12.30
CA LEU A 339 -2.44 -8.13 12.69
C LEU A 339 -3.96 -8.14 12.59
N LEU A 340 -4.54 -9.33 12.52
CA LEU A 340 -5.99 -9.51 12.45
C LEU A 340 -6.60 -9.49 13.85
N TYR A 341 -7.64 -8.68 14.02
CA TYR A 341 -8.45 -8.56 15.22
C TYR A 341 -9.91 -8.88 14.92
N SER A 342 -10.69 -9.13 15.97
CA SER A 342 -12.13 -9.20 15.90
C SER A 342 -12.76 -8.41 17.05
N ILE A 343 -13.96 -7.86 16.80
CA ILE A 343 -14.72 -7.10 17.80
C ILE A 343 -16.20 -7.48 17.70
N SER A 344 -16.93 -7.43 18.80
CA SER A 344 -18.38 -7.59 18.75
C SER A 344 -19.03 -6.43 18.01
N ARG A 345 -20.20 -6.66 17.42
CA ARG A 345 -20.99 -5.61 16.73
C ARG A 345 -21.40 -4.47 17.68
N THR A 346 -21.31 -4.64 19.00
CA THR A 346 -21.55 -3.60 20.00
C THR A 346 -20.30 -2.80 20.35
N GLY A 347 -19.14 -3.10 19.75
CA GLY A 347 -17.86 -2.43 20.01
C GLY A 347 -17.17 -2.90 21.29
N GLU A 348 -17.55 -4.06 21.82
CA GLU A 348 -16.93 -4.67 23.01
C GLU A 348 -16.08 -5.88 22.61
N ASP A 349 -15.36 -6.46 23.56
CA ASP A 349 -14.60 -7.71 23.40
C ASP A 349 -13.64 -7.69 22.20
N LEU A 350 -12.84 -6.62 22.07
CA LEU A 350 -11.77 -6.57 21.08
C LEU A 350 -10.76 -7.69 21.36
N THR A 351 -10.58 -8.58 20.38
CA THR A 351 -9.72 -9.76 20.52
C THR A 351 -8.75 -9.86 19.36
N LYS A 352 -7.49 -10.13 19.65
CA LYS A 352 -6.48 -10.45 18.66
C LYS A 352 -6.72 -11.87 18.13
N VAL A 353 -6.90 -12.04 16.84
CA VAL A 353 -7.16 -13.34 16.17
C VAL A 353 -5.86 -14.00 15.72
N ILE A 354 -4.95 -13.21 15.16
CA ILE A 354 -3.60 -13.65 14.79
C ILE A 354 -2.62 -12.94 15.72
N ASP A 355 -1.77 -13.70 16.39
CA ASP A 355 -0.74 -13.19 17.29
C ASP A 355 0.68 -13.34 16.70
N GLY A 356 1.64 -12.65 17.34
CA GLY A 356 3.05 -12.62 16.95
C GLY A 356 3.40 -11.43 16.05
N PRO A 357 4.72 -11.16 15.88
CA PRO A 357 5.17 -10.04 15.05
C PRO A 357 5.03 -10.36 13.56
N GLY A 358 4.38 -9.49 12.80
CA GLY A 358 4.20 -9.69 11.36
C GLY A 358 3.10 -8.85 10.73
N VAL A 359 2.84 -9.13 9.46
CA VAL A 359 1.82 -8.44 8.67
C VAL A 359 0.86 -9.46 8.07
N VAL A 360 -0.40 -9.36 8.46
CA VAL A 360 -1.52 -10.06 7.84
C VAL A 360 -1.99 -9.25 6.64
N GLY A 361 -2.07 -9.89 5.48
CA GLY A 361 -2.63 -9.31 4.27
C GLY A 361 -4.06 -9.80 4.01
N SER A 362 -4.30 -10.33 2.80
CA SER A 362 -5.60 -10.91 2.49
C SER A 362 -5.95 -12.07 3.43
N PHE A 363 -7.20 -12.11 3.87
CA PHE A 363 -7.74 -13.21 4.65
C PHE A 363 -9.18 -13.50 4.22
N ASN A 364 -9.61 -14.73 4.29
CA ASN A 364 -10.99 -15.09 4.06
C ASN A 364 -11.33 -16.46 4.64
N PHE A 365 -12.61 -16.66 4.92
CA PHE A 365 -13.15 -17.87 5.51
C PHE A 365 -13.70 -18.83 4.46
N ASP A 366 -13.80 -20.11 4.83
CA ASP A 366 -14.69 -21.07 4.17
C ASP A 366 -16.15 -20.71 4.47
N ARG A 367 -17.10 -21.40 3.79
CA ARG A 367 -18.55 -21.14 3.91
C ARG A 367 -19.06 -21.24 5.36
N ASP A 368 -18.50 -22.16 6.13
CA ASP A 368 -18.94 -22.42 7.50
C ASP A 368 -18.18 -21.60 8.53
N GLN A 369 -17.20 -20.84 8.09
CA GLN A 369 -16.26 -20.09 8.93
C GLN A 369 -15.56 -20.97 9.97
N SER A 370 -15.36 -22.24 9.62
CA SER A 370 -14.58 -23.18 10.41
C SER A 370 -13.08 -23.03 10.21
N ARG A 371 -12.68 -22.50 9.06
CA ARG A 371 -11.29 -22.26 8.65
C ARG A 371 -11.14 -20.90 8.02
N MET A 372 -9.96 -20.32 8.20
CA MET A 372 -9.57 -19.07 7.58
C MET A 372 -8.19 -19.22 6.92
N ALA A 373 -8.09 -18.92 5.62
CA ALA A 373 -6.79 -18.72 4.99
C ALA A 373 -6.36 -17.27 5.10
N TYR A 374 -5.08 -17.03 5.33
CA TYR A 374 -4.54 -15.69 5.41
C TYR A 374 -3.10 -15.61 4.90
N TYR A 375 -2.76 -14.46 4.32
CA TYR A 375 -1.40 -14.06 4.00
C TYR A 375 -0.68 -13.61 5.27
N TYR A 376 0.58 -14.00 5.44
CA TYR A 376 1.41 -13.57 6.55
C TYR A 376 2.85 -13.31 6.11
N GLY A 377 3.34 -12.11 6.34
CA GLY A 377 4.72 -11.70 6.12
C GLY A 377 5.44 -11.39 7.43
N LYS A 378 6.75 -11.60 7.47
CA LYS A 378 7.64 -11.34 8.62
C LYS A 378 8.90 -10.64 8.16
N MET A 379 9.74 -10.19 9.09
CA MET A 379 11.05 -9.61 8.75
C MET A 379 11.97 -10.59 8.04
N ASP A 380 11.95 -11.86 8.42
CA ASP A 380 12.82 -12.92 7.91
C ASP A 380 12.16 -13.82 6.85
N ASP A 381 10.90 -13.59 6.54
CA ASP A 381 10.14 -14.33 5.52
C ASP A 381 9.17 -13.37 4.79
N PRO A 382 9.39 -13.08 3.50
CA PRO A 382 8.61 -12.10 2.77
C PRO A 382 7.11 -12.34 2.81
N ASN A 383 6.70 -13.62 2.62
CA ASN A 383 5.29 -13.96 2.60
C ASN A 383 5.00 -15.46 2.53
N GLN A 384 3.97 -15.88 3.26
CA GLN A 384 3.42 -17.24 3.21
C GLN A 384 1.90 -17.22 3.31
N LEU A 385 1.27 -18.30 2.85
CA LEU A 385 -0.13 -18.60 3.16
C LEU A 385 -0.21 -19.49 4.38
N HIS A 386 -1.15 -19.16 5.24
CA HIS A 386 -1.47 -19.91 6.45
C HIS A 386 -2.95 -20.28 6.47
N LEU A 387 -3.27 -21.37 7.13
CA LEU A 387 -4.63 -21.80 7.44
C LEU A 387 -4.82 -21.79 8.95
N LEU A 388 -5.83 -21.09 9.43
CA LEU A 388 -6.26 -21.09 10.83
C LEU A 388 -7.51 -21.95 10.97
N ASP A 389 -7.51 -22.87 11.91
CA ASP A 389 -8.69 -23.56 12.41
C ASP A 389 -9.35 -22.68 13.47
N MET A 390 -10.58 -22.25 13.23
CA MET A 390 -11.25 -21.25 14.07
C MET A 390 -11.70 -21.80 15.43
N ALA A 391 -11.89 -23.11 15.54
CA ALA A 391 -12.33 -23.72 16.80
C ALA A 391 -11.18 -23.93 17.78
N SER A 392 -10.02 -24.36 17.28
CA SER A 392 -8.84 -24.63 18.09
C SER A 392 -7.87 -23.44 18.20
N GLY A 393 -7.97 -22.45 17.32
CA GLY A 393 -7.00 -21.37 17.17
C GLY A 393 -5.65 -21.84 16.60
N SER A 394 -5.57 -23.08 16.09
CA SER A 394 -4.33 -23.65 15.56
C SER A 394 -4.09 -23.15 14.13
N ALA A 395 -2.95 -22.51 13.91
CA ALA A 395 -2.52 -22.06 12.59
C ALA A 395 -1.42 -22.98 12.03
N ARG A 396 -1.46 -23.23 10.70
CA ARG A 396 -0.40 -23.95 9.99
C ARG A 396 -0.07 -23.27 8.65
N GLN A 397 1.16 -23.31 8.29
CA GLN A 397 1.67 -22.77 7.01
C GLN A 397 1.29 -23.71 5.86
N LEU A 398 0.81 -23.13 4.75
CA LEU A 398 0.43 -23.85 3.53
C LEU A 398 1.48 -23.78 2.42
N THR A 399 2.30 -22.74 2.40
CA THR A 399 3.30 -22.51 1.36
C THR A 399 4.68 -22.43 1.96
N ARG A 400 5.72 -22.67 1.13
CA ARG A 400 7.13 -22.50 1.49
C ARG A 400 7.84 -21.73 0.38
N LEU A 401 7.22 -20.61 -0.03
CA LEU A 401 7.83 -19.73 -1.02
C LEU A 401 9.15 -19.18 -0.51
N ASN A 402 10.07 -18.93 -1.41
CA ASN A 402 11.42 -18.46 -1.09
C ASN A 402 12.26 -19.37 -0.18
N ALA A 403 11.86 -20.64 0.06
CA ALA A 403 12.60 -21.52 0.97
C ALA A 403 14.05 -21.77 0.52
N ALA A 404 14.28 -21.94 -0.78
CA ALA A 404 15.64 -22.09 -1.33
C ALA A 404 16.44 -20.80 -1.14
N TYR A 405 15.86 -19.65 -1.47
CA TYR A 405 16.46 -18.32 -1.27
C TYR A 405 16.88 -18.11 0.19
N LEU A 406 15.97 -18.33 1.15
CA LEU A 406 16.22 -18.13 2.57
C LEU A 406 17.24 -19.14 3.14
N ALA A 407 17.28 -20.37 2.59
CA ALA A 407 18.26 -21.37 2.98
C ALA A 407 19.68 -21.01 2.52
N GLU A 408 19.81 -20.42 1.34
CA GLU A 408 21.09 -20.04 0.72
C GLU A 408 21.61 -18.68 1.16
N THR A 409 20.74 -17.81 1.69
CA THR A 409 21.06 -16.41 1.97
C THR A 409 21.22 -16.16 3.46
N GLU A 410 22.21 -15.36 3.83
CA GLU A 410 22.43 -14.89 5.19
C GLU A 410 21.87 -13.47 5.35
N LEU A 411 20.80 -13.32 6.15
CA LEU A 411 20.07 -12.06 6.27
C LEU A 411 20.67 -11.09 7.32
N GLY A 412 21.39 -11.57 8.30
CA GLY A 412 21.80 -10.78 9.46
C GLY A 412 20.78 -10.88 10.61
N GLU A 413 21.10 -10.26 11.73
CA GLU A 413 20.32 -10.27 12.95
C GLU A 413 19.62 -8.93 13.15
N ILE A 414 18.32 -8.94 13.47
CA ILE A 414 17.53 -7.75 13.78
C ILE A 414 17.22 -7.73 15.27
N GLU A 415 17.50 -6.59 15.90
CA GLU A 415 17.12 -6.32 17.29
C GLU A 415 16.07 -5.21 17.33
N GLU A 416 14.99 -5.44 18.09
CA GLU A 416 13.98 -4.45 18.39
C GLU A 416 14.35 -3.71 19.68
N HIS A 417 14.15 -2.39 19.69
CA HIS A 417 14.38 -1.55 20.86
C HIS A 417 13.25 -0.53 21.02
N TRP A 418 12.94 -0.26 22.28
CA TRP A 418 12.08 0.84 22.68
C TRP A 418 12.89 1.82 23.52
N ILE A 419 12.90 3.08 23.11
CA ILE A 419 13.62 4.13 23.83
C ILE A 419 12.67 5.27 24.20
N LYS A 420 13.06 6.12 25.14
CA LYS A 420 12.36 7.37 25.41
C LYS A 420 12.87 8.48 24.51
N GLY A 421 11.95 9.14 23.84
CA GLY A 421 12.20 10.37 23.08
C GLY A 421 12.38 11.59 24.00
N PRO A 422 12.72 12.77 23.41
CA PRO A 422 13.02 13.98 24.16
C PRO A 422 11.88 14.45 25.08
N ASP A 423 10.64 14.21 24.67
CA ASP A 423 9.44 14.62 25.41
C ASP A 423 8.89 13.48 26.31
N GLY A 424 9.67 12.41 26.50
CA GLY A 424 9.27 11.24 27.29
C GLY A 424 8.37 10.25 26.54
N ASN A 425 8.08 10.50 25.26
CA ASN A 425 7.36 9.60 24.38
C ASN A 425 8.15 8.31 24.11
N ASP A 426 7.45 7.25 23.76
CA ASP A 426 8.07 5.98 23.34
C ASP A 426 8.40 6.01 21.84
N ILE A 427 9.61 5.58 21.51
CA ILE A 427 10.09 5.41 20.12
C ILE A 427 10.46 3.94 19.95
N GLN A 428 9.78 3.24 19.06
CA GLN A 428 10.12 1.88 18.63
C GLN A 428 11.04 1.94 17.41
N GLY A 429 12.10 1.14 17.41
CA GLY A 429 12.99 1.03 16.29
C GLY A 429 13.75 -0.29 16.29
N TRP A 430 14.49 -0.52 15.21
CA TRP A 430 15.20 -1.76 14.97
C TRP A 430 16.62 -1.48 14.49
N ILE A 431 17.53 -2.38 14.86
CA ILE A 431 18.92 -2.40 14.39
C ILE A 431 19.15 -3.73 13.68
N LEU A 432 19.40 -3.67 12.36
CA LEU A 432 19.82 -4.82 11.56
C LEU A 432 21.34 -4.85 11.49
N LYS A 433 21.93 -5.86 12.10
CA LYS A 433 23.37 -6.14 12.07
C LYS A 433 23.77 -6.84 10.79
N PRO A 434 24.97 -6.58 10.23
CA PRO A 434 25.42 -7.25 9.03
C PRO A 434 25.61 -8.76 9.27
N PRO A 435 25.42 -9.60 8.24
CA PRO A 435 25.76 -11.01 8.33
C PRO A 435 27.22 -11.24 8.73
N GLY A 436 27.46 -12.16 9.67
CA GLY A 436 28.79 -12.39 10.24
C GLY A 436 29.23 -11.26 11.19
N PHE A 437 28.30 -10.61 11.85
CA PHE A 437 28.56 -9.55 12.83
C PHE A 437 29.53 -10.00 13.92
N ASP A 438 30.52 -9.14 14.21
CA ASP A 438 31.52 -9.32 15.27
C ASP A 438 31.40 -8.14 16.27
N PRO A 439 30.98 -8.35 17.51
CA PRO A 439 30.78 -7.27 18.47
C PRO A 439 32.07 -6.53 18.87
N GLN A 440 33.22 -7.05 18.49
CA GLN A 440 34.54 -6.41 18.71
C GLN A 440 34.92 -5.39 17.62
N LYS A 441 34.20 -5.39 16.50
CA LYS A 441 34.43 -4.47 15.39
C LYS A 441 33.49 -3.27 15.45
N ARG A 442 33.90 -2.19 14.78
CA ARG A 442 33.06 -1.04 14.54
C ARG A 442 32.60 -1.00 13.09
N TYR A 443 31.33 -0.72 12.88
CA TYR A 443 30.67 -0.75 11.59
C TYR A 443 30.16 0.61 11.19
N PRO A 444 30.25 1.00 9.92
CA PRO A 444 29.50 2.13 9.40
C PRO A 444 28.01 1.84 9.55
N SER A 445 27.20 2.90 9.71
CA SER A 445 25.74 2.72 9.87
C SER A 445 24.95 3.57 8.90
N ILE A 446 23.77 3.11 8.55
CA ILE A 446 22.82 3.81 7.69
C ILE A 446 21.49 3.92 8.43
N LEU A 447 21.03 5.17 8.63
CA LEU A 447 19.69 5.46 9.09
C LEU A 447 18.71 5.42 7.91
N GLU A 448 17.71 4.56 7.99
CA GLU A 448 16.61 4.46 7.03
C GLU A 448 15.36 5.12 7.59
N ILE A 449 14.76 6.06 6.84
CA ILE A 449 13.57 6.80 7.28
C ILE A 449 12.40 6.47 6.35
N HIS A 450 11.29 5.99 6.94
CA HIS A 450 10.11 5.61 6.17
C HIS A 450 9.42 6.79 5.48
N GLY A 451 8.66 6.49 4.43
CA GLY A 451 7.76 7.43 3.78
C GLY A 451 6.44 7.56 4.55
N GLY A 452 5.56 8.39 4.06
CA GLY A 452 4.26 8.67 4.67
C GLY A 452 4.06 10.17 4.86
N PRO A 453 4.10 10.69 6.11
CA PRO A 453 4.57 10.12 7.38
C PRO A 453 3.66 9.06 8.01
N LEU A 454 2.37 9.07 7.72
CA LEU A 454 1.30 8.26 8.30
C LEU A 454 1.39 6.77 7.92
N THR A 455 2.56 6.16 8.06
CA THR A 455 2.87 4.74 7.90
C THR A 455 3.72 4.26 9.06
N GLN A 456 4.13 3.00 9.06
CA GLN A 456 5.15 2.48 9.98
C GLN A 456 6.09 1.51 9.28
N TYR A 457 7.38 1.49 9.65
CA TYR A 457 8.25 0.35 9.50
C TYR A 457 7.94 -0.68 10.59
N GLY A 458 8.35 -1.92 10.39
CA GLY A 458 8.13 -2.93 11.41
C GLY A 458 8.44 -4.34 10.94
N PHE A 459 7.66 -5.26 11.44
CA PHE A 459 7.87 -6.70 11.27
C PHE A 459 7.53 -7.20 9.86
N TYR A 460 8.15 -6.58 8.84
CA TYR A 460 7.94 -6.92 7.45
C TYR A 460 9.29 -6.93 6.71
N PHE A 461 9.45 -7.83 5.74
CA PHE A 461 10.69 -8.03 5.00
C PHE A 461 11.01 -6.79 4.14
N MET A 462 12.22 -6.23 4.30
CA MET A 462 12.74 -5.11 3.53
C MET A 462 14.00 -5.53 2.78
N HIS A 463 13.90 -5.78 1.49
CA HIS A 463 15.02 -6.24 0.66
C HIS A 463 16.19 -5.24 0.66
N GLU A 464 15.91 -3.95 0.55
CA GLU A 464 16.90 -2.86 0.59
C GLU A 464 17.75 -2.91 1.87
N PHE A 465 17.11 -3.14 3.03
CA PHE A 465 17.82 -3.17 4.32
C PHE A 465 18.79 -4.35 4.39
N TYR A 466 18.33 -5.53 4.00
CA TYR A 466 19.20 -6.72 3.94
C TYR A 466 20.31 -6.58 2.90
N HIS A 467 20.04 -5.92 1.78
CA HIS A 467 21.06 -5.64 0.78
C HIS A 467 22.16 -4.74 1.36
N LEU A 468 21.83 -3.63 2.00
CA LEU A 468 22.80 -2.73 2.63
C LEU A 468 23.55 -3.44 3.76
N ALA A 469 22.84 -4.17 4.63
CA ALA A 469 23.48 -4.94 5.69
C ALA A 469 24.45 -6.00 5.14
N SER A 470 24.13 -6.64 4.00
CA SER A 470 24.99 -7.62 3.35
C SER A 470 26.35 -7.07 2.92
N LYS A 471 26.46 -5.73 2.83
CA LYS A 471 27.69 -4.99 2.49
C LYS A 471 28.47 -4.53 3.71
N GLY A 472 28.04 -4.90 4.90
CA GLY A 472 28.75 -4.62 6.15
C GLY A 472 28.27 -3.36 6.88
N TYR A 473 27.16 -2.77 6.48
CA TYR A 473 26.52 -1.67 7.21
C TYR A 473 25.61 -2.20 8.32
N VAL A 474 25.59 -1.50 9.45
CA VAL A 474 24.50 -1.60 10.41
C VAL A 474 23.37 -0.71 9.89
N VAL A 475 22.22 -1.30 9.56
CA VAL A 475 21.04 -0.56 9.10
C VAL A 475 20.10 -0.37 10.28
N HIS A 476 19.69 0.86 10.55
CA HIS A 476 18.79 1.13 11.67
C HIS A 476 17.65 2.05 11.25
N PHE A 477 16.49 1.84 11.85
CA PHE A 477 15.27 2.56 11.52
C PHE A 477 14.32 2.61 12.72
N CYS A 478 13.44 3.60 12.75
CA CYS A 478 12.45 3.77 13.82
C CYS A 478 11.14 4.34 13.29
N ASN A 479 10.14 4.36 14.15
CA ASN A 479 8.85 5.01 13.91
C ASN A 479 8.75 6.29 14.77
N PRO A 480 9.08 7.44 14.19
CA PRO A 480 8.94 8.72 14.88
C PRO A 480 7.48 9.15 14.99
N ARG A 481 7.18 10.11 15.83
CA ARG A 481 5.89 10.81 15.84
C ARG A 481 5.53 11.30 14.44
N GLY A 482 4.24 11.26 14.11
CA GLY A 482 3.72 11.42 12.75
C GLY A 482 3.41 10.11 12.06
N GLY A 483 3.95 8.96 12.55
CA GLY A 483 3.68 7.63 12.04
C GLY A 483 2.35 7.04 12.52
N ARG A 484 1.97 5.88 11.96
CA ARG A 484 0.79 5.09 12.36
C ARG A 484 1.17 3.96 13.32
N GLY A 485 0.15 3.43 14.03
CA GLY A 485 0.31 2.27 14.91
C GLY A 485 0.71 2.60 16.36
N TYR A 486 0.66 3.87 16.75
CA TYR A 486 1.05 4.36 18.09
C TYR A 486 -0.01 5.27 18.72
N GLY A 487 -1.24 5.23 18.22
CA GLY A 487 -2.34 6.08 18.65
C GLY A 487 -2.44 7.40 17.89
N GLU A 488 -3.60 8.05 18.05
CA GLU A 488 -3.92 9.28 17.32
C GLU A 488 -3.05 10.46 17.72
N ALA A 489 -2.74 10.58 19.02
CA ALA A 489 -1.88 11.65 19.52
C ALA A 489 -0.46 11.58 18.94
N HIS A 490 0.09 10.37 18.76
CA HIS A 490 1.39 10.16 18.13
C HIS A 490 1.37 10.60 16.66
N ALA A 491 0.35 10.21 15.91
CA ALA A 491 0.18 10.61 14.51
C ALA A 491 0.03 12.15 14.38
N ALA A 492 -0.78 12.76 15.22
CA ALA A 492 -1.09 14.19 15.17
C ALA A 492 0.01 15.11 15.72
N ALA A 493 1.07 14.57 16.32
CA ALA A 493 2.13 15.36 16.96
C ALA A 493 2.91 16.26 16.00
N ILE A 494 2.86 16.00 14.70
CA ILE A 494 3.53 16.79 13.65
C ILE A 494 2.60 17.68 12.85
N TRP A 495 1.32 17.71 13.19
CA TRP A 495 0.36 18.56 12.49
C TRP A 495 0.80 20.04 12.61
N GLU A 496 0.86 20.75 11.49
CA GLU A 496 1.39 22.13 11.37
C GLU A 496 2.88 22.31 11.74
N SER A 497 3.63 21.24 11.99
CA SER A 497 4.99 21.32 12.51
C SER A 497 5.93 20.20 12.05
N TRP A 498 5.86 19.84 10.77
CA TRP A 498 6.80 18.88 10.19
C TRP A 498 8.25 19.35 10.36
N GLY A 499 9.13 18.43 10.71
CA GLY A 499 10.53 18.74 11.05
C GLY A 499 10.75 19.14 12.51
N GLY A 500 9.68 19.06 13.33
CA GLY A 500 9.73 19.33 14.78
C GLY A 500 9.90 18.07 15.62
N ALA A 501 8.78 17.53 16.09
CA ALA A 501 8.76 16.35 16.95
C ALA A 501 9.29 15.09 16.27
N ASP A 502 9.00 14.92 14.99
CA ASP A 502 9.49 13.85 14.14
C ASP A 502 11.01 13.86 13.99
N TYR A 503 11.60 15.03 13.68
CA TYR A 503 13.06 15.19 13.63
C TYR A 503 13.70 14.91 14.99
N ALA A 504 13.13 15.42 16.08
CA ALA A 504 13.64 15.18 17.42
C ALA A 504 13.67 13.69 17.78
N ASP A 505 12.62 12.94 17.42
CA ASP A 505 12.54 11.49 17.63
C ASP A 505 13.58 10.73 16.78
N VAL A 506 13.72 11.08 15.50
CA VAL A 506 14.73 10.48 14.60
C VAL A 506 16.14 10.73 15.13
N MET A 507 16.43 11.92 15.65
CA MET A 507 17.75 12.23 16.20
C MET A 507 18.00 11.51 17.54
N ALA A 508 16.98 11.37 18.42
CA ALA A 508 17.09 10.59 19.65
C ALA A 508 17.35 9.10 19.35
N TRP A 509 16.68 8.52 18.35
CA TRP A 509 16.97 7.17 17.87
C TRP A 509 18.40 7.06 17.31
N THR A 510 18.86 8.06 16.57
CA THR A 510 20.23 8.12 16.06
C THR A 510 21.25 8.20 17.20
N ASP A 511 20.97 8.94 18.29
CA ASP A 511 21.82 9.01 19.48
C ASP A 511 21.92 7.66 20.18
N PHE A 512 20.79 6.99 20.34
CA PHE A 512 20.75 5.64 20.90
C PHE A 512 21.59 4.65 20.06
N THR A 513 21.42 4.66 18.75
CA THR A 513 22.19 3.77 17.85
C THR A 513 23.69 4.11 17.90
N ALA A 514 24.05 5.39 17.86
CA ALA A 514 25.43 5.84 17.92
C ALA A 514 26.13 5.51 19.26
N SER A 515 25.37 5.33 20.34
CA SER A 515 25.89 4.90 21.65
C SER A 515 26.28 3.42 21.71
N GLN A 516 25.87 2.62 20.70
CA GLN A 516 26.24 1.20 20.65
C GLN A 516 27.74 1.04 20.39
N PRO A 517 28.42 0.15 21.13
CA PRO A 517 29.89 0.06 21.08
C PRO A 517 30.45 -0.35 19.71
N TYR A 518 29.63 -0.99 18.90
CA TYR A 518 29.96 -1.46 17.56
C TYR A 518 29.67 -0.45 16.45
N ILE A 519 29.13 0.74 16.75
CA ILE A 519 28.90 1.78 15.72
C ILE A 519 30.13 2.68 15.56
N ASP A 520 30.54 2.88 14.31
CA ASP A 520 31.54 3.88 13.95
C ASP A 520 30.84 5.21 13.71
N THR A 521 30.86 6.08 14.69
CA THR A 521 30.20 7.42 14.62
C THR A 521 30.85 8.37 13.61
N ALA A 522 32.05 8.05 13.10
CA ALA A 522 32.69 8.80 12.02
C ALA A 522 32.17 8.41 10.63
N ARG A 523 31.42 7.30 10.52
CA ARG A 523 30.92 6.74 9.26
C ARG A 523 29.41 6.46 9.36
N MET A 524 28.60 7.52 9.47
CA MET A 524 27.15 7.45 9.55
C MET A 524 26.52 8.03 8.30
N GLY A 525 25.65 7.29 7.64
CA GLY A 525 24.83 7.70 6.50
C GLY A 525 23.36 7.84 6.86
N VAL A 526 22.61 8.57 6.03
CA VAL A 526 21.16 8.74 6.16
C VAL A 526 20.48 8.62 4.80
N THR A 527 19.36 7.92 4.74
CA THR A 527 18.54 7.83 3.53
C THR A 527 17.06 7.67 3.87
N GLY A 528 16.22 7.97 2.90
CA GLY A 528 14.81 7.73 2.95
C GLY A 528 14.11 8.23 1.68
N GLY A 529 12.88 7.77 1.47
CA GLY A 529 12.08 8.14 0.31
C GLY A 529 10.78 8.85 0.68
N SER A 530 10.30 9.76 -0.20
CA SER A 530 9.07 10.52 0.05
C SER A 530 9.19 11.40 1.30
N TYR A 531 8.37 11.21 2.30
CA TYR A 531 8.57 11.85 3.61
C TYR A 531 9.97 11.53 4.21
N GLY A 532 10.47 10.29 4.06
CA GLY A 532 11.84 9.96 4.45
C GLY A 532 12.89 10.74 3.66
N GLY A 533 12.62 11.05 2.39
CA GLY A 533 13.43 11.95 1.57
C GLY A 533 13.36 13.40 2.04
N TYR A 534 12.18 13.87 2.42
CA TYR A 534 11.97 15.15 3.09
C TYR A 534 12.84 15.24 4.35
N MET A 535 12.73 14.26 5.25
CA MET A 535 13.47 14.24 6.50
C MET A 535 14.98 14.13 6.27
N THR A 536 15.43 13.41 5.23
CA THR A 536 16.86 13.37 4.85
C THR A 536 17.37 14.75 4.48
N VAL A 537 16.63 15.50 3.64
CA VAL A 537 17.01 16.90 3.27
C VAL A 537 16.91 17.83 4.49
N TRP A 538 15.92 17.64 5.34
CA TRP A 538 15.77 18.38 6.60
C TRP A 538 17.01 18.20 7.50
N ILE A 539 17.41 16.93 7.72
CA ILE A 539 18.57 16.56 8.55
C ILE A 539 19.85 17.24 8.07
N ILE A 540 20.17 17.17 6.77
CA ILE A 540 21.42 17.79 6.26
C ILE A 540 21.42 19.32 6.35
N GLY A 541 20.24 19.95 6.41
CA GLY A 541 20.07 21.39 6.67
C GLY A 541 20.23 21.78 8.16
N HIS A 542 20.16 20.79 9.09
CA HIS A 542 20.16 21.07 10.54
C HIS A 542 21.35 20.47 11.30
N THR A 543 22.05 19.49 10.75
CA THR A 543 23.20 18.86 11.41
C THR A 543 24.29 18.44 10.42
N GLN A 544 25.53 18.36 10.89
CA GLN A 544 26.71 17.86 10.13
C GLN A 544 27.11 16.44 10.58
N ARG A 545 26.23 15.73 11.28
CA ARG A 545 26.51 14.43 11.88
C ARG A 545 26.77 13.34 10.85
N PHE A 546 26.01 13.33 9.76
CA PHE A 546 26.09 12.34 8.72
C PHE A 546 27.17 12.67 7.69
N LYS A 547 27.92 11.66 7.23
CA LYS A 547 28.99 11.78 6.25
C LYS A 547 28.51 11.63 4.82
N ALA A 548 27.38 10.95 4.63
CA ALA A 548 26.72 10.78 3.35
C ALA A 548 25.19 10.83 3.52
N ALA A 549 24.49 11.36 2.54
CA ALA A 549 23.05 11.35 2.48
C ALA A 549 22.55 10.87 1.11
N VAL A 550 21.46 10.12 1.09
CA VAL A 550 20.74 9.76 -0.15
C VAL A 550 19.28 10.14 0.02
N THR A 551 18.85 11.19 -0.65
CA THR A 551 17.44 11.59 -0.64
C THR A 551 16.73 11.05 -1.87
N GLN A 552 15.58 10.40 -1.67
CA GLN A 552 14.87 9.73 -2.74
C GLN A 552 13.46 10.31 -2.88
N ARG A 553 13.05 10.71 -4.10
CA ARG A 553 11.69 11.24 -4.37
C ARG A 553 11.17 12.13 -3.24
N CYS A 554 11.98 13.12 -2.85
CA CYS A 554 11.74 13.95 -1.67
C CYS A 554 10.66 15.00 -1.90
N VAL A 555 10.13 15.54 -0.79
CA VAL A 555 9.52 16.86 -0.73
C VAL A 555 10.54 17.81 -0.14
N SER A 556 10.75 18.97 -0.76
CA SER A 556 11.76 19.95 -0.32
C SER A 556 11.19 21.35 -0.13
N ASN A 557 10.11 21.68 -0.85
CA ASN A 557 9.48 22.99 -0.87
C ASN A 557 7.96 22.87 -0.87
N PHE A 558 7.35 23.00 0.29
CA PHE A 558 5.90 22.82 0.44
C PHE A 558 5.08 23.89 -0.30
N ILE A 559 5.65 25.04 -0.62
CA ILE A 559 4.95 26.10 -1.36
C ILE A 559 4.65 25.64 -2.79
N SER A 560 5.68 25.12 -3.51
CA SER A 560 5.48 24.60 -4.88
C SER A 560 4.80 23.24 -4.86
N PHE A 561 5.10 22.40 -3.87
CA PHE A 561 4.49 21.07 -3.71
C PHE A 561 2.96 21.13 -3.58
N TRP A 562 2.40 22.09 -2.82
CA TRP A 562 0.98 22.23 -2.58
C TRP A 562 0.16 22.26 -3.88
N GLY A 563 0.63 22.97 -4.91
CA GLY A 563 -0.09 23.11 -6.18
C GLY A 563 0.35 22.14 -7.28
N SER A 564 1.46 21.40 -7.08
CA SER A 564 2.06 20.55 -8.11
C SER A 564 2.00 19.06 -7.83
N THR A 565 1.65 18.63 -6.62
CA THR A 565 1.39 17.21 -6.29
C THR A 565 0.07 16.70 -6.90
N ASP A 566 -0.10 15.40 -7.04
CA ASP A 566 -1.33 14.79 -7.54
C ASP A 566 -2.52 14.92 -6.57
N PHE A 567 -2.28 15.10 -5.28
CA PHE A 567 -3.30 15.42 -4.28
C PHE A 567 -3.61 16.91 -4.19
N ASN A 568 -2.84 17.78 -4.83
CA ASN A 568 -3.06 19.22 -4.84
C ASN A 568 -3.26 19.79 -3.43
N TRP A 569 -4.26 20.66 -3.31
CA TRP A 569 -4.66 21.30 -2.06
C TRP A 569 -5.10 20.32 -0.97
N HIS A 570 -5.41 19.05 -1.29
CA HIS A 570 -5.76 18.04 -0.30
C HIS A 570 -4.64 17.77 0.71
N TRP A 571 -3.37 17.96 0.32
CA TRP A 571 -2.23 17.94 1.23
C TRP A 571 -2.27 19.06 2.28
N GLN A 572 -3.07 20.09 2.07
CA GLN A 572 -3.20 21.19 3.03
C GLN A 572 -3.60 20.67 4.41
N GLU A 573 -4.48 19.69 4.50
CA GLU A 573 -4.91 19.11 5.78
C GLU A 573 -3.78 18.41 6.55
N LEU A 574 -2.71 17.96 5.86
CA LEU A 574 -1.50 17.43 6.51
C LEU A 574 -0.59 18.54 7.03
N LEU A 575 -0.60 19.69 6.38
CA LEU A 575 0.30 20.80 6.67
C LEU A 575 -0.34 21.90 7.51
N GLY A 576 -1.66 21.89 7.66
CA GLY A 576 -2.43 22.90 8.39
C GLY A 576 -3.77 23.20 7.75
N ASP A 577 -4.48 24.23 8.24
CA ASP A 577 -5.82 24.57 7.79
C ASP A 577 -5.86 25.53 6.60
N LYS A 578 -4.74 26.17 6.25
CA LYS A 578 -4.69 27.27 5.28
C LYS A 578 -3.77 26.96 4.11
N PRO A 579 -4.11 27.42 2.90
CA PRO A 579 -3.21 27.31 1.74
C PRO A 579 -1.98 28.21 1.88
N PRO A 580 -0.90 27.96 1.10
CA PRO A 580 0.36 28.72 1.22
C PRO A 580 0.21 30.21 0.90
N PHE A 581 -0.76 30.63 0.09
CA PHE A 581 -0.98 32.06 -0.19
C PHE A 581 -1.70 32.81 0.96
N GLU A 582 -2.19 32.10 1.99
CA GLU A 582 -2.73 32.65 3.23
C GLU A 582 -1.78 32.47 4.43
N ASN A 583 -0.84 31.51 4.37
CA ASN A 583 0.08 31.18 5.46
C ASN A 583 1.44 30.79 4.93
N LEU A 584 2.11 31.68 4.19
CA LEU A 584 3.37 31.44 3.51
C LEU A 584 4.50 31.05 4.47
N ASP A 585 4.59 31.72 5.62
CA ASP A 585 5.68 31.51 6.59
C ASP A 585 5.65 30.09 7.14
N GLN A 586 4.49 29.54 7.48
CA GLN A 586 4.37 28.16 7.96
C GLN A 586 4.84 27.14 6.92
N TYR A 587 4.42 27.30 5.65
CA TYR A 587 4.88 26.40 4.58
C TYR A 587 6.37 26.48 4.33
N TRP A 588 6.93 27.72 4.41
CA TRP A 588 8.36 27.92 4.25
C TRP A 588 9.15 27.40 5.45
N ASP A 589 8.63 27.56 6.68
CA ASP A 589 9.26 27.07 7.91
C ASP A 589 9.37 25.55 7.96
N MET A 590 8.40 24.84 7.41
CA MET A 590 8.43 23.40 7.26
C MET A 590 9.20 22.92 6.01
N SER A 591 9.61 23.80 5.11
CA SER A 591 10.31 23.45 3.87
C SER A 591 11.80 23.25 4.09
N PRO A 592 12.40 22.07 3.79
CA PRO A 592 13.85 21.87 3.85
C PRO A 592 14.66 22.89 3.06
N MET A 593 14.13 23.42 1.96
CA MET A 593 14.79 24.46 1.15
C MET A 593 15.10 25.74 1.91
N LYS A 594 14.35 26.05 2.97
CA LYS A 594 14.67 27.19 3.87
C LYS A 594 16.03 27.02 4.52
N TYR A 595 16.41 25.79 4.85
CA TYR A 595 17.62 25.49 5.65
C TYR A 595 18.74 24.88 4.82
N ILE A 596 18.51 24.60 3.54
CA ILE A 596 19.51 23.94 2.66
C ILE A 596 20.86 24.65 2.61
N GLY A 597 20.88 25.97 2.80
CA GLY A 597 22.09 26.76 2.86
C GLY A 597 23.09 26.33 3.93
N ASN A 598 22.65 25.59 4.95
CA ASN A 598 23.51 25.06 6.02
C ASN A 598 24.13 23.70 5.67
N ALA A 599 23.63 23.02 4.63
CA ALA A 599 24.06 21.66 4.28
C ALA A 599 25.55 21.64 3.86
N ARG A 600 26.27 20.61 4.32
CA ARG A 600 27.66 20.30 3.96
C ARG A 600 27.86 18.82 3.63
N THR A 601 26.90 18.00 3.93
CA THR A 601 26.95 16.54 3.74
C THR A 601 26.91 16.22 2.24
N PRO A 602 27.84 15.42 1.70
CA PRO A 602 27.76 14.88 0.37
C PRO A 602 26.40 14.16 0.15
N THR A 603 25.67 14.53 -0.91
CA THR A 603 24.28 14.11 -1.07
C THR A 603 23.97 13.61 -2.46
N LEU A 604 23.49 12.37 -2.57
CA LEU A 604 22.88 11.81 -3.77
C LEU A 604 21.36 12.10 -3.78
N VAL A 605 20.88 12.71 -4.86
CA VAL A 605 19.45 12.93 -5.09
C VAL A 605 18.95 11.90 -6.11
N ILE A 606 18.03 11.03 -5.71
CA ILE A 606 17.37 10.08 -6.60
C ILE A 606 15.92 10.51 -6.82
N HIS A 607 15.50 10.69 -8.08
CA HIS A 607 14.13 11.10 -8.38
C HIS A 607 13.60 10.47 -9.67
N ASN A 608 12.30 10.24 -9.72
CA ASN A 608 11.61 9.64 -10.85
C ASN A 608 11.00 10.73 -11.73
N GLU A 609 11.15 10.63 -13.06
CA GLU A 609 10.73 11.73 -13.96
C GLU A 609 9.22 11.87 -14.07
N PHE A 610 8.46 10.78 -13.87
CA PHE A 610 7.00 10.79 -13.89
C PHE A 610 6.38 10.61 -12.50
N ASP A 611 7.09 11.06 -11.48
CA ASP A 611 6.59 11.13 -10.10
C ASP A 611 5.58 12.28 -9.99
N LEU A 612 4.30 11.92 -9.93
CA LEU A 612 3.21 12.88 -9.83
C LEU A 612 2.85 13.18 -8.37
N ARG A 613 3.31 12.36 -7.42
CA ARG A 613 3.13 12.53 -5.98
C ARG A 613 4.09 13.57 -5.42
N CYS A 614 5.39 13.34 -5.62
CA CYS A 614 6.44 14.30 -5.31
C CYS A 614 7.08 14.72 -6.63
N PRO A 615 6.59 15.79 -7.28
CA PRO A 615 7.08 16.19 -8.58
C PRO A 615 8.61 16.36 -8.62
N ILE A 616 9.22 15.98 -9.75
CA ILE A 616 10.69 15.93 -9.89
C ILE A 616 11.39 17.23 -9.54
N GLU A 617 10.72 18.37 -9.71
CA GLU A 617 11.27 19.70 -9.38
C GLU A 617 11.63 19.81 -7.89
N GLN A 618 11.03 19.02 -7.01
CA GLN A 618 11.37 18.96 -5.59
C GLN A 618 12.82 18.45 -5.38
N GLY A 619 13.23 17.44 -6.14
CA GLY A 619 14.61 16.95 -6.15
C GLY A 619 15.57 17.87 -6.90
N GLU A 620 15.12 18.46 -8.01
CA GLU A 620 15.93 19.43 -8.80
C GLU A 620 16.31 20.65 -7.96
N GLN A 621 15.40 21.19 -7.15
CA GLN A 621 15.69 22.30 -6.23
C GLN A 621 16.82 21.95 -5.25
N VAL A 622 16.78 20.76 -4.64
CA VAL A 622 17.82 20.28 -3.72
C VAL A 622 19.16 20.15 -4.43
N PHE A 623 19.19 19.47 -5.57
CA PHE A 623 20.41 19.26 -6.34
C PHE A 623 21.06 20.58 -6.75
N VAL A 624 20.29 21.49 -7.35
CA VAL A 624 20.79 22.80 -7.82
C VAL A 624 21.32 23.63 -6.66
N ALA A 625 20.63 23.63 -5.50
CA ALA A 625 21.08 24.36 -4.32
C ALA A 625 22.42 23.83 -3.78
N LEU A 626 22.57 22.50 -3.65
CA LEU A 626 23.80 21.87 -3.20
C LEU A 626 24.96 22.15 -4.15
N GLN A 627 24.76 22.01 -5.46
CA GLN A 627 25.77 22.34 -6.48
C GLN A 627 26.19 23.82 -6.41
N LYS A 628 25.24 24.72 -6.26
CA LYS A 628 25.50 26.16 -6.15
C LYS A 628 26.36 26.51 -4.92
N MET A 629 26.19 25.73 -3.84
CA MET A 629 27.00 25.91 -2.62
C MET A 629 28.34 25.20 -2.67
N GLY A 630 28.64 24.45 -3.72
CA GLY A 630 29.86 23.64 -3.82
C GLY A 630 29.84 22.40 -2.90
N VAL A 631 28.67 21.98 -2.47
CA VAL A 631 28.49 20.69 -1.76
C VAL A 631 28.51 19.55 -2.78
N GLU A 632 29.34 18.55 -2.53
CA GLU A 632 29.42 17.37 -3.39
C GLU A 632 28.04 16.71 -3.52
N SER A 633 27.54 16.62 -4.73
CA SER A 633 26.22 16.08 -4.97
C SER A 633 26.05 15.56 -6.39
N GLU A 634 25.24 14.51 -6.52
CA GLU A 634 24.82 13.91 -7.79
C GLU A 634 23.29 13.84 -7.85
N MET A 635 22.76 13.79 -9.06
CA MET A 635 21.34 13.51 -9.29
C MET A 635 21.19 12.34 -10.24
N VAL A 636 20.45 11.29 -9.80
CA VAL A 636 20.04 10.16 -10.61
C VAL A 636 18.56 10.25 -10.90
N ARG A 637 18.20 10.23 -12.19
CA ARG A 637 16.82 10.35 -12.67
C ARG A 637 16.39 9.04 -13.32
N PHE A 638 15.17 8.59 -12.98
CA PHE A 638 14.59 7.38 -13.57
C PHE A 638 13.45 7.77 -14.54
N PRO A 639 13.66 7.65 -15.88
CA PRO A 639 12.64 7.97 -16.87
C PRO A 639 11.41 7.07 -16.71
N ASP A 640 10.21 7.62 -17.00
CA ASP A 640 8.91 6.91 -17.01
C ASP A 640 8.53 6.23 -15.68
N GLU A 641 9.24 6.46 -14.59
CA GLU A 641 8.92 5.89 -13.28
C GLU A 641 8.10 6.84 -12.43
N PHE A 642 7.09 6.25 -11.78
CA PHE A 642 6.23 6.92 -10.80
C PHE A 642 6.86 6.95 -9.41
N HIS A 643 6.19 7.56 -8.44
CA HIS A 643 6.61 7.64 -7.04
C HIS A 643 6.96 6.27 -6.44
N GLY A 644 6.26 5.24 -6.85
CA GLY A 644 6.39 3.87 -6.35
C GLY A 644 7.57 3.05 -6.89
N LEU A 645 8.60 3.63 -7.55
CA LEU A 645 9.73 2.90 -8.15
C LEU A 645 10.30 1.81 -7.23
N SER A 646 10.57 2.11 -5.96
CA SER A 646 11.21 1.16 -5.02
C SER A 646 10.39 -0.13 -4.79
N ARG A 647 9.08 -0.10 -5.01
CA ARG A 647 8.14 -1.21 -4.78
C ARG A 647 7.63 -1.84 -6.08
N GLY A 648 7.08 -1.00 -6.94
CA GLY A 648 6.36 -1.42 -8.12
C GLY A 648 7.01 -1.09 -9.46
N GLY A 649 8.12 -0.33 -9.48
CA GLY A 649 8.81 0.08 -10.68
C GLY A 649 9.39 -1.09 -11.48
N ARG A 650 9.96 -0.79 -12.64
CA ARG A 650 10.65 -1.76 -13.48
C ARG A 650 11.87 -2.35 -12.73
N THR A 651 12.06 -3.66 -12.77
CA THR A 651 12.98 -4.34 -11.86
C THR A 651 14.43 -3.94 -12.09
N ASP A 652 14.88 -3.79 -13.34
CA ASP A 652 16.22 -3.29 -13.65
C ASP A 652 16.48 -1.88 -13.08
N ARG A 653 15.45 -1.03 -13.06
CA ARG A 653 15.53 0.33 -12.47
C ARG A 653 15.57 0.27 -10.94
N ARG A 654 14.82 -0.65 -10.32
CA ARG A 654 14.92 -0.91 -8.88
C ARG A 654 16.34 -1.38 -8.49
N ILE A 655 16.92 -2.28 -9.28
CA ILE A 655 18.30 -2.76 -9.12
C ILE A 655 19.29 -1.60 -9.30
N ALA A 656 19.14 -0.80 -10.37
CA ALA A 656 20.00 0.36 -10.60
C ALA A 656 19.92 1.37 -9.44
N ARG A 657 18.70 1.61 -8.89
CA ARG A 657 18.52 2.47 -7.71
C ARG A 657 19.31 1.96 -6.50
N LEU A 658 19.19 0.67 -6.17
CA LEU A 658 19.94 0.04 -5.07
C LEU A 658 21.46 0.15 -5.27
N ASN A 659 21.93 -0.05 -6.49
CA ASN A 659 23.35 0.06 -6.83
C ASN A 659 23.85 1.51 -6.68
N HIS A 660 23.06 2.52 -7.07
CA HIS A 660 23.43 3.93 -6.86
C HIS A 660 23.47 4.32 -5.39
N ILE A 661 22.51 3.83 -4.56
CA ILE A 661 22.52 4.04 -3.11
C ILE A 661 23.77 3.45 -2.49
N LEU A 662 24.04 2.19 -2.80
CA LEU A 662 25.21 1.48 -2.27
C LEU A 662 26.52 2.16 -2.68
N ARG A 663 26.72 2.46 -3.98
CA ARG A 663 27.91 3.14 -4.50
C ARG A 663 28.17 4.43 -3.72
N TRP A 664 27.13 5.27 -3.51
CA TRP A 664 27.28 6.53 -2.80
C TRP A 664 27.75 6.34 -1.37
N PHE A 665 27.22 5.35 -0.66
CA PHE A 665 27.66 5.06 0.69
C PHE A 665 29.07 4.44 0.72
N GLU A 666 29.44 3.58 -0.23
CA GLU A 666 30.80 3.01 -0.33
C GLU A 666 31.87 4.09 -0.62
N GLU A 667 31.52 5.15 -1.34
CA GLU A 667 32.43 6.24 -1.66
C GLU A 667 32.65 7.22 -0.47
N HIS A 668 31.69 7.32 0.46
CA HIS A 668 31.69 8.36 1.48
C HIS A 668 31.71 7.85 2.93
N LEU A 669 31.46 6.57 3.18
CA LEU A 669 31.48 5.91 4.50
C LEU A 669 32.60 4.88 4.61
#